data_e0d8ad45eebdf39c39620514e04fbe4e
#
_entry.id   e0d8ad45eebdf39c39620514e04fbe4e
#
_cell.length_a   1.000
_cell.length_b   1.000
_cell.length_c   1.000
_cell.angle_alpha   90.00
_cell.angle_beta   90.00
_cell.angle_gamma   90.00
#
_symmetry.space_group_name_H-M   'P 1'
#
loop_
_entity.id
_entity.type
_entity.pdbx_description
1 polymer ?
#
loop_
_entity_poly.entity_id
_entity_poly.type
_entity_poly.pdbx_seq_one_letter_code
_entity_poly.pdbx_strand_id
1 'polypeptide(L)'
;MPTPFLPTRAFQAYQIFAANTNVGKTIFATGLCRAAAIVAKESNRDVFYLKPVQTGYPVDSDERHVKTYHNSSILKSDTLYTYPDPVSPHIATDKPPQDMEVLDRVKQQMLDYVRQQKQNGSYFFLETAGGIHSPVMSGTPQVDFYRTLRLPTLLVGDSNLGGISTTLTSYESLNMRGYDIPTILLFDQPNYRNHVLIGDRVKNTMVATIPPPPAPLEDPVLEQQSMSKYYTQVDDYLVPVIKHLDLKHMERFDRLETMAQKSRDTFWWPFTQHELVKDVTVIDSAHDDYFTTYDKAGNPKEMFDSCASWWTQGLGHANPELTKAAAYAAGRYGHVIFPESTNEPALALAEKVLEKDQWASRVFFSDNGSTAMEVALKMAMSATAKRYDFSIKAPVEILGIDGSYHGDTIGTMDACSPNVYNEQVQWYEPKGHWLKPPSVHISHGRAYVRLPAEIAQHHKKDKVYYDSVDDIYSVQEQGQKRDESLAASYANYIRSELKSLKDQKRRIGSLLMEPILMGAGGMIFVDPLFQRTLIDIVRNEGSQLLYGVDESSSKGWQGLPVVFDEVFAGWYRLGKRSASEFLGVTPDITAYAKTLTGGLLPLALTVTKESIYDVFLSENKPDCLLHGHSYTAHPMGCAVAKTSIESLDEMAVEKSGAWAPFRDAWKGNIWSMWTPKTVDQLSKLDKVESVMTLGSVLAVELKDDQNKGYGSSVSKSIIQNLRSGQFKNGFDGTTETGVNLFARPLGNIVYLMTSQITTQERVHQCEQALLETLKNN
;
A
#
# COMPACT_ATOMS: atom_id res chain seq x y z
N MET A 1 1.13 -23.44 -14.81
CA MET A 1 0.86 -22.04 -14.41
C MET A 1 -0.63 -21.92 -14.25
N PRO A 2 -1.15 -21.30 -13.21
CA PRO A 2 -2.57 -21.00 -13.17
C PRO A 2 -2.90 -20.14 -14.38
N THR A 3 -3.91 -20.53 -15.13
CA THR A 3 -4.39 -19.78 -16.28
C THR A 3 -5.00 -18.48 -15.73
N PRO A 4 -4.57 -17.29 -16.13
CA PRO A 4 -5.08 -16.05 -15.55
C PRO A 4 -6.55 -15.84 -15.94
N PHE A 5 -7.38 -15.44 -14.99
CA PHE A 5 -8.77 -15.03 -15.24
C PHE A 5 -8.86 -13.63 -15.88
N LEU A 6 -7.78 -12.86 -15.81
CA LEU A 6 -7.69 -11.50 -16.33
C LEU A 6 -7.63 -11.48 -17.87
N PRO A 7 -8.03 -10.39 -18.52
CA PRO A 7 -7.94 -10.23 -19.95
C PRO A 7 -6.54 -10.52 -20.49
N THR A 8 -6.48 -11.21 -21.64
CA THR A 8 -5.27 -11.42 -22.43
C THR A 8 -5.52 -10.94 -23.84
N ARG A 9 -4.51 -10.93 -24.72
CA ARG A 9 -4.72 -10.61 -26.13
C ARG A 9 -5.84 -11.44 -26.77
N ALA A 10 -5.96 -12.71 -26.39
CA ALA A 10 -6.98 -13.63 -26.89
C ALA A 10 -8.30 -13.61 -26.10
N PHE A 11 -8.24 -13.30 -24.80
CA PHE A 11 -9.40 -13.24 -23.91
C PHE A 11 -9.85 -11.81 -23.68
N GLN A 12 -10.90 -11.39 -24.37
CA GLN A 12 -11.50 -10.07 -24.25
C GLN A 12 -12.67 -10.12 -23.28
N ALA A 13 -12.48 -9.57 -22.08
CA ALA A 13 -13.49 -9.60 -21.05
C ALA A 13 -13.97 -8.19 -20.69
N TYR A 14 -15.27 -8.03 -20.55
CA TYR A 14 -15.95 -6.77 -20.26
C TYR A 14 -17.00 -6.99 -19.16
N GLN A 15 -17.20 -5.97 -18.32
CA GLN A 15 -18.33 -5.93 -17.41
C GLN A 15 -19.37 -4.92 -17.86
N ILE A 16 -20.65 -5.26 -17.68
CA ILE A 16 -21.77 -4.42 -18.08
C ILE A 16 -22.42 -3.85 -16.82
N PHE A 17 -22.21 -2.55 -16.63
CA PHE A 17 -22.90 -1.77 -15.61
C PHE A 17 -24.06 -0.97 -16.19
N ALA A 18 -24.98 -0.54 -15.34
CA ALA A 18 -26.06 0.36 -15.71
C ALA A 18 -26.10 1.60 -14.82
N ALA A 19 -26.51 2.73 -15.39
CA ALA A 19 -26.71 3.96 -14.65
C ALA A 19 -27.85 3.86 -13.63
N ASN A 20 -28.84 3.01 -13.92
CA ASN A 20 -29.99 2.76 -13.04
C ASN A 20 -30.57 1.37 -13.29
N THR A 21 -31.55 0.95 -12.49
CA THR A 21 -32.39 -0.21 -12.76
C THR A 21 -33.34 0.12 -13.93
N ASN A 22 -33.74 -0.90 -14.72
CA ASN A 22 -34.70 -0.80 -15.83
C ASN A 22 -34.28 0.12 -17.00
N VAL A 23 -32.95 0.36 -17.17
CA VAL A 23 -32.44 1.11 -18.33
C VAL A 23 -32.11 0.20 -19.52
N GLY A 24 -32.50 -1.10 -19.46
CA GLY A 24 -32.33 -2.05 -20.56
C GLY A 24 -31.02 -2.83 -20.56
N LYS A 25 -30.34 -2.98 -19.41
CA LYS A 25 -29.05 -3.68 -19.28
C LYS A 25 -29.06 -5.06 -19.95
N THR A 26 -30.03 -5.92 -19.65
CA THR A 26 -30.17 -7.27 -20.22
C THR A 26 -30.41 -7.25 -21.74
N ILE A 27 -31.13 -6.21 -22.24
CA ILE A 27 -31.33 -6.02 -23.70
C ILE A 27 -29.99 -5.75 -24.36
N PHE A 28 -29.19 -4.82 -23.82
CA PHE A 28 -27.87 -4.53 -24.35
C PHE A 28 -26.92 -5.73 -24.20
N ALA A 29 -26.93 -6.44 -23.07
CA ALA A 29 -26.10 -7.62 -22.87
C ALA A 29 -26.42 -8.72 -23.90
N THR A 30 -27.70 -8.97 -24.17
CA THR A 30 -28.15 -9.90 -25.21
C THR A 30 -27.68 -9.47 -26.59
N GLY A 31 -27.89 -8.19 -26.94
CA GLY A 31 -27.46 -7.65 -28.22
C GLY A 31 -25.94 -7.71 -28.42
N LEU A 32 -25.16 -7.39 -27.38
CA LEU A 32 -23.69 -7.50 -27.38
C LEU A 32 -23.23 -8.95 -27.58
N CYS A 33 -23.85 -9.93 -26.89
CA CYS A 33 -23.56 -11.34 -27.08
C CYS A 33 -23.84 -11.80 -28.53
N ARG A 34 -24.94 -11.34 -29.13
CA ARG A 34 -25.27 -11.61 -30.53
C ARG A 34 -24.28 -11.00 -31.51
N ALA A 35 -24.00 -9.70 -31.37
CA ALA A 35 -23.04 -8.99 -32.21
C ALA A 35 -21.62 -9.58 -32.09
N ALA A 36 -21.21 -9.93 -30.86
CA ALA A 36 -19.96 -10.64 -30.62
C ALA A 36 -19.93 -12.02 -31.30
N ALA A 37 -21.05 -12.76 -31.32
CA ALA A 37 -21.13 -14.04 -32.01
C ALA A 37 -21.04 -13.91 -33.54
N ILE A 38 -21.57 -12.83 -34.13
CA ILE A 38 -21.39 -12.53 -35.54
C ILE A 38 -19.91 -12.33 -35.87
N VAL A 39 -19.24 -11.45 -35.12
CA VAL A 39 -17.79 -11.17 -35.31
C VAL A 39 -16.94 -12.41 -34.98
N ALA A 40 -17.31 -13.16 -33.94
CA ALA A 40 -16.61 -14.35 -33.48
C ALA A 40 -16.63 -15.48 -34.53
N LYS A 41 -17.69 -15.62 -35.31
CA LYS A 41 -17.76 -16.60 -36.42
C LYS A 41 -16.69 -16.34 -37.46
N GLU A 42 -16.47 -15.08 -37.82
CA GLU A 42 -15.45 -14.70 -38.81
C GLU A 42 -14.04 -14.97 -38.30
N SER A 43 -13.81 -14.83 -36.99
CA SER A 43 -12.50 -14.95 -36.36
C SER A 43 -12.31 -16.29 -35.60
N ASN A 44 -13.28 -17.23 -35.67
CA ASN A 44 -13.28 -18.53 -34.95
C ASN A 44 -13.01 -18.38 -33.44
N ARG A 45 -13.77 -17.50 -32.78
CA ARG A 45 -13.74 -17.27 -31.32
C ARG A 45 -15.01 -17.85 -30.65
N ASP A 46 -15.00 -17.91 -29.32
CA ASP A 46 -16.19 -18.23 -28.50
C ASP A 46 -16.79 -16.96 -27.90
N VAL A 47 -18.01 -17.06 -27.39
CA VAL A 47 -18.67 -15.98 -26.63
C VAL A 47 -19.16 -16.57 -25.30
N PHE A 48 -18.83 -15.89 -24.20
CA PHE A 48 -19.25 -16.27 -22.86
C PHE A 48 -20.05 -15.14 -22.21
N TYR A 49 -21.12 -15.52 -21.50
CA TYR A 49 -21.93 -14.61 -20.70
C TYR A 49 -22.00 -15.13 -19.26
N LEU A 50 -21.84 -14.23 -18.30
CA LEU A 50 -21.93 -14.54 -16.88
C LEU A 50 -22.82 -13.54 -16.16
N LYS A 51 -23.82 -14.07 -15.41
CA LYS A 51 -24.61 -13.32 -14.43
C LYS A 51 -24.18 -13.75 -13.03
N PRO A 52 -23.33 -12.99 -12.31
CA PRO A 52 -22.88 -13.41 -10.98
C PRO A 52 -24.03 -13.54 -9.99
N VAL A 53 -24.98 -12.61 -10.00
CA VAL A 53 -26.12 -12.59 -9.06
C VAL A 53 -27.40 -12.28 -9.80
N GLN A 54 -28.40 -13.13 -9.62
CA GLN A 54 -29.76 -13.00 -10.17
C GLN A 54 -30.78 -13.03 -9.05
N THR A 55 -31.57 -11.98 -8.89
CA THR A 55 -32.77 -11.94 -8.04
C THR A 55 -34.03 -12.07 -8.91
N GLY A 56 -35.16 -12.52 -8.34
CA GLY A 56 -36.40 -12.79 -9.08
C GLY A 56 -36.36 -14.11 -9.91
N TYR A 57 -35.42 -15.00 -9.63
CA TYR A 57 -35.26 -16.27 -10.33
C TYR A 57 -36.35 -17.27 -9.93
N PRO A 58 -36.94 -18.07 -10.86
CA PRO A 58 -36.58 -18.15 -12.29
C PRO A 58 -37.38 -17.20 -13.19
N VAL A 59 -38.29 -16.39 -12.67
CA VAL A 59 -39.19 -15.54 -13.49
C VAL A 59 -38.37 -14.47 -14.24
N ASP A 60 -37.53 -13.73 -13.58
CA ASP A 60 -36.69 -12.65 -14.09
C ASP A 60 -35.25 -13.14 -14.38
N SER A 61 -35.09 -14.21 -15.16
CA SER A 61 -33.76 -14.73 -15.48
C SER A 61 -33.15 -14.03 -16.69
N ASP A 62 -32.13 -13.18 -16.46
CA ASP A 62 -31.37 -12.51 -17.51
C ASP A 62 -30.66 -13.53 -18.42
N GLU A 63 -30.06 -14.57 -17.84
CA GLU A 63 -29.43 -15.66 -18.61
C GLU A 63 -30.41 -16.35 -19.55
N ARG A 64 -31.64 -16.64 -19.08
CA ARG A 64 -32.68 -17.21 -19.93
C ARG A 64 -33.03 -16.28 -21.08
N HIS A 65 -33.12 -14.97 -20.85
CA HIS A 65 -33.36 -13.98 -21.91
C HIS A 65 -32.26 -14.03 -22.97
N VAL A 66 -30.99 -14.03 -22.54
CA VAL A 66 -29.83 -14.16 -23.44
C VAL A 66 -29.92 -15.47 -24.25
N LYS A 67 -30.19 -16.62 -23.61
CA LYS A 67 -30.33 -17.91 -24.26
C LYS A 67 -31.48 -17.96 -25.26
N THR A 68 -32.62 -17.33 -24.96
CA THR A 68 -33.81 -17.32 -25.79
C THR A 68 -33.57 -16.57 -27.11
N TYR A 69 -32.89 -15.45 -27.07
CA TYR A 69 -32.71 -14.56 -28.22
C TYR A 69 -31.37 -14.72 -28.93
N HIS A 70 -30.50 -15.58 -28.42
CA HIS A 70 -29.21 -15.87 -29.02
C HIS A 70 -29.24 -17.09 -29.93
N ASN A 71 -29.05 -16.91 -31.24
CA ASN A 71 -29.14 -17.94 -32.26
C ASN A 71 -27.78 -18.59 -32.60
N SER A 72 -26.87 -18.77 -31.65
CA SER A 72 -25.54 -19.28 -31.97
C SER A 72 -25.09 -20.34 -30.98
N SER A 73 -24.59 -21.47 -31.49
CA SER A 73 -24.02 -22.56 -30.69
C SER A 73 -22.68 -22.23 -30.02
N ILE A 74 -22.10 -21.06 -30.34
CA ILE A 74 -20.83 -20.63 -29.76
C ILE A 74 -20.99 -19.85 -28.46
N LEU A 75 -22.23 -19.47 -28.08
CA LEU A 75 -22.49 -18.84 -26.78
C LEU A 75 -22.59 -19.90 -25.68
N LYS A 76 -21.84 -19.66 -24.60
CA LYS A 76 -22.01 -20.33 -23.32
C LYS A 76 -22.40 -19.31 -22.28
N SER A 77 -23.33 -19.65 -21.40
CA SER A 77 -23.81 -18.72 -20.35
C SER A 77 -24.00 -19.42 -19.02
N ASP A 78 -23.88 -18.68 -17.94
CA ASP A 78 -24.04 -19.20 -16.58
C ASP A 78 -24.54 -18.10 -15.62
N THR A 79 -25.18 -18.56 -14.49
CA THR A 79 -25.61 -17.73 -13.37
C THR A 79 -25.12 -18.36 -12.08
N LEU A 80 -24.37 -17.63 -11.24
CA LEU A 80 -23.70 -18.23 -10.07
C LEU A 80 -24.57 -18.27 -8.81
N TYR A 81 -25.27 -17.17 -8.51
CA TYR A 81 -26.13 -17.06 -7.34
C TYR A 81 -27.54 -16.64 -7.77
N THR A 82 -28.53 -17.41 -7.35
CA THR A 82 -29.95 -17.16 -7.70
C THR A 82 -30.81 -17.04 -6.46
N TYR A 83 -31.66 -16.03 -6.45
CA TYR A 83 -32.61 -15.76 -5.35
C TYR A 83 -34.02 -15.57 -5.90
N PRO A 84 -35.04 -16.12 -5.22
CA PRO A 84 -36.41 -16.11 -5.75
C PRO A 84 -37.08 -14.73 -5.71
N ASP A 85 -36.77 -13.91 -4.73
CA ASP A 85 -37.42 -12.63 -4.55
C ASP A 85 -36.81 -11.55 -5.46
N PRO A 86 -37.62 -10.73 -6.18
CA PRO A 86 -37.13 -9.67 -7.08
C PRO A 86 -36.77 -8.41 -6.30
N VAL A 87 -35.79 -8.52 -5.43
CA VAL A 87 -35.32 -7.45 -4.54
C VAL A 87 -33.81 -7.20 -4.74
N SER A 88 -33.29 -6.16 -4.09
CA SER A 88 -31.86 -5.90 -4.13
C SER A 88 -31.05 -7.05 -3.49
N PRO A 89 -29.91 -7.45 -4.02
CA PRO A 89 -29.16 -8.64 -3.56
C PRO A 89 -28.90 -8.68 -2.04
N HIS A 90 -28.66 -7.55 -1.39
CA HIS A 90 -28.34 -7.49 0.05
C HIS A 90 -29.52 -7.82 0.97
N ILE A 91 -30.76 -7.82 0.45
CA ILE A 91 -31.96 -8.22 1.19
C ILE A 91 -32.55 -9.54 0.66
N ALA A 92 -31.96 -10.12 -0.37
CA ALA A 92 -32.42 -11.38 -0.96
C ALA A 92 -32.01 -12.62 -0.14
N THR A 93 -31.13 -12.45 0.85
CA THR A 93 -30.67 -13.53 1.73
C THR A 93 -30.28 -13.03 3.12
N ASP A 94 -30.66 -13.80 4.14
CA ASP A 94 -30.25 -13.55 5.55
C ASP A 94 -28.83 -14.08 5.85
N LYS A 95 -28.25 -14.84 4.93
CA LYS A 95 -26.90 -15.42 5.05
C LYS A 95 -26.06 -15.05 3.83
N PRO A 96 -25.62 -13.81 3.72
CA PRO A 96 -24.82 -13.38 2.59
C PRO A 96 -23.46 -14.11 2.59
N PRO A 97 -22.98 -14.59 1.45
CA PRO A 97 -21.61 -15.04 1.32
C PRO A 97 -20.65 -13.84 1.48
N GLN A 98 -19.42 -14.11 1.88
CA GLN A 98 -18.39 -13.07 1.96
C GLN A 98 -18.00 -12.58 0.56
N ASP A 99 -17.62 -11.31 0.43
CA ASP A 99 -17.22 -10.71 -0.85
C ASP A 99 -16.11 -11.51 -1.54
N MET A 100 -15.11 -11.94 -0.79
CA MET A 100 -14.01 -12.76 -1.30
C MET A 100 -14.51 -14.09 -1.90
N GLU A 101 -15.42 -14.77 -1.24
CA GLU A 101 -16.00 -16.03 -1.73
C GLU A 101 -16.72 -15.84 -3.07
N VAL A 102 -17.50 -14.76 -3.19
CA VAL A 102 -18.23 -14.45 -4.43
C VAL A 102 -17.26 -14.09 -5.56
N LEU A 103 -16.25 -13.26 -5.26
CA LEU A 103 -15.22 -12.87 -6.23
C LEU A 103 -14.41 -14.09 -6.69
N ASP A 104 -14.01 -14.96 -5.79
CA ASP A 104 -13.24 -16.16 -6.14
C ASP A 104 -14.08 -17.11 -7.02
N ARG A 105 -15.38 -17.23 -6.78
CA ARG A 105 -16.27 -18.00 -7.65
C ARG A 105 -16.43 -17.38 -9.04
N VAL A 106 -16.51 -16.04 -9.12
CA VAL A 106 -16.51 -15.32 -10.42
C VAL A 106 -15.19 -15.55 -11.15
N LYS A 107 -14.06 -15.39 -10.47
CA LYS A 107 -12.72 -15.64 -11.03
C LYS A 107 -12.57 -17.08 -11.52
N GLN A 108 -13.02 -18.04 -10.72
CA GLN A 108 -12.98 -19.45 -11.10
C GLN A 108 -13.79 -19.73 -12.37
N GLN A 109 -15.00 -19.18 -12.46
CA GLN A 109 -15.83 -19.33 -13.67
C GLN A 109 -15.17 -18.69 -14.91
N MET A 110 -14.54 -17.54 -14.75
CA MET A 110 -13.77 -16.91 -15.84
C MET A 110 -12.59 -17.80 -16.27
N LEU A 111 -11.86 -18.38 -15.32
CA LEU A 111 -10.78 -19.34 -15.60
C LEU A 111 -11.28 -20.56 -16.38
N ASP A 112 -12.44 -21.11 -16.01
CA ASP A 112 -13.02 -22.26 -16.68
C ASP A 112 -13.43 -21.93 -18.13
N TYR A 113 -13.90 -20.71 -18.37
CA TYR A 113 -14.15 -20.22 -19.74
C TYR A 113 -12.84 -20.05 -20.53
N VAL A 114 -11.79 -19.47 -19.94
CA VAL A 114 -10.47 -19.34 -20.60
C VAL A 114 -9.90 -20.71 -20.98
N ARG A 115 -10.06 -21.73 -20.11
CA ARG A 115 -9.63 -23.09 -20.40
C ARG A 115 -10.41 -23.77 -21.53
N GLN A 116 -11.66 -23.37 -21.72
CA GLN A 116 -12.55 -23.92 -22.75
C GLN A 116 -12.54 -23.13 -24.07
N GLN A 117 -11.90 -21.95 -24.10
CA GLN A 117 -11.94 -21.08 -25.28
C GLN A 117 -11.23 -21.69 -26.49
N LYS A 118 -11.67 -21.32 -27.67
CA LYS A 118 -11.00 -21.68 -28.92
C LYS A 118 -9.61 -21.05 -29.04
N GLN A 119 -8.78 -21.59 -29.90
CA GLN A 119 -7.40 -21.15 -30.10
C GLN A 119 -7.28 -19.66 -30.44
N ASN A 120 -8.26 -19.07 -31.15
CA ASN A 120 -8.26 -17.66 -31.53
C ASN A 120 -8.85 -16.74 -30.44
N GLY A 121 -9.26 -17.31 -29.28
CA GLY A 121 -9.74 -16.54 -28.14
C GLY A 121 -11.26 -16.46 -28.00
N SER A 122 -11.70 -15.49 -27.21
CA SER A 122 -13.12 -15.36 -26.87
C SER A 122 -13.49 -13.94 -26.43
N TYR A 123 -14.81 -13.67 -26.49
CA TYR A 123 -15.46 -12.55 -25.83
C TYR A 123 -16.13 -13.04 -24.53
N PHE A 124 -16.01 -12.27 -23.49
CA PHE A 124 -16.66 -12.53 -22.21
C PHE A 124 -17.41 -11.28 -21.73
N PHE A 125 -18.67 -11.46 -21.33
CA PHE A 125 -19.50 -10.38 -20.79
C PHE A 125 -20.01 -10.78 -19.40
N LEU A 126 -19.68 -9.98 -18.39
CA LEU A 126 -20.17 -10.08 -17.04
C LEU A 126 -21.26 -9.05 -16.82
N GLU A 127 -22.51 -9.46 -16.61
CA GLU A 127 -23.61 -8.55 -16.34
C GLU A 127 -23.86 -8.39 -14.86
N THR A 128 -23.73 -7.14 -14.35
CA THR A 128 -24.00 -6.79 -12.94
C THR A 128 -25.49 -6.69 -12.62
N ALA A 129 -25.88 -6.62 -11.36
CA ALA A 129 -27.27 -6.49 -10.92
C ALA A 129 -27.60 -5.04 -10.54
N GLY A 130 -28.66 -4.45 -11.11
CA GLY A 130 -29.07 -3.07 -10.80
C GLY A 130 -28.12 -2.01 -11.35
N GLY A 131 -28.04 -0.86 -10.67
CA GLY A 131 -27.14 0.25 -11.02
C GLY A 131 -25.75 0.12 -10.39
N ILE A 132 -24.83 1.03 -10.73
CA ILE A 132 -23.41 0.96 -10.29
C ILE A 132 -23.23 0.93 -8.78
N HIS A 133 -24.08 1.63 -8.03
CA HIS A 133 -24.05 1.68 -6.56
C HIS A 133 -25.01 0.69 -5.90
N SER A 134 -25.73 -0.14 -6.67
CA SER A 134 -26.52 -1.22 -6.07
C SER A 134 -25.59 -2.18 -5.33
N PRO A 135 -25.98 -2.64 -4.11
CA PRO A 135 -25.12 -3.50 -3.32
C PRO A 135 -25.12 -4.95 -3.84
N VAL A 136 -24.02 -5.66 -3.61
CA VAL A 136 -23.98 -7.12 -3.63
C VAL A 136 -24.61 -7.69 -2.36
N MET A 137 -24.58 -9.01 -2.14
CA MET A 137 -25.23 -9.67 -1.00
C MET A 137 -24.74 -9.18 0.37
N SER A 138 -23.45 -8.83 0.47
CA SER A 138 -22.82 -8.30 1.70
C SER A 138 -23.22 -6.85 2.03
N GLY A 139 -23.80 -6.12 1.08
CA GLY A 139 -24.04 -4.68 1.17
C GLY A 139 -22.97 -3.82 0.49
N THR A 140 -21.85 -4.39 0.06
CA THR A 140 -20.80 -3.67 -0.66
C THR A 140 -21.32 -3.15 -2.01
N PRO A 141 -21.13 -1.86 -2.37
CA PRO A 141 -21.51 -1.35 -3.68
C PRO A 141 -20.79 -2.09 -4.81
N GLN A 142 -21.51 -2.44 -5.88
CA GLN A 142 -20.95 -3.20 -6.99
C GLN A 142 -19.77 -2.49 -7.66
N VAL A 143 -19.78 -1.16 -7.70
CA VAL A 143 -18.69 -0.35 -8.23
C VAL A 143 -17.39 -0.50 -7.44
N ASP A 144 -17.44 -0.78 -6.14
CA ASP A 144 -16.28 -1.07 -5.31
C ASP A 144 -15.94 -2.57 -5.32
N PHE A 145 -16.96 -3.43 -5.36
CA PHE A 145 -16.83 -4.88 -5.38
C PHE A 145 -16.14 -5.43 -6.65
N TYR A 146 -16.65 -5.09 -7.85
CA TYR A 146 -16.10 -5.62 -9.11
C TYR A 146 -14.82 -4.93 -9.59
N ARG A 147 -14.36 -3.88 -8.92
CA ARG A 147 -13.16 -3.13 -9.29
C ARG A 147 -11.91 -4.03 -9.37
N THR A 148 -11.80 -4.99 -8.46
CA THR A 148 -10.67 -5.93 -8.38
C THR A 148 -10.53 -6.85 -9.60
N LEU A 149 -11.60 -7.04 -10.39
CA LEU A 149 -11.55 -7.82 -11.63
C LEU A 149 -10.81 -7.10 -12.77
N ARG A 150 -10.63 -5.77 -12.67
CA ARG A 150 -9.93 -4.94 -13.68
C ARG A 150 -10.47 -5.11 -15.11
N LEU A 151 -11.77 -5.32 -15.25
CA LEU A 151 -12.44 -5.44 -16.54
C LEU A 151 -12.85 -4.06 -17.07
N PRO A 152 -12.61 -3.75 -18.36
CA PRO A 152 -13.22 -2.60 -18.99
C PRO A 152 -14.74 -2.66 -18.89
N THR A 153 -15.36 -1.49 -18.69
CA THR A 153 -16.79 -1.36 -18.36
C THR A 153 -17.58 -0.82 -19.53
N LEU A 154 -18.65 -1.53 -19.92
CA LEU A 154 -19.68 -1.04 -20.81
C LEU A 154 -20.80 -0.46 -19.94
N LEU A 155 -21.00 0.87 -20.02
CA LEU A 155 -22.02 1.55 -19.21
C LEU A 155 -23.32 1.69 -19.99
N VAL A 156 -24.37 1.04 -19.53
CA VAL A 156 -25.73 1.25 -20.06
C VAL A 156 -26.30 2.50 -19.39
N GLY A 157 -26.43 3.58 -20.16
CA GLY A 157 -26.98 4.85 -19.72
C GLY A 157 -28.50 4.86 -19.71
N ASP A 158 -29.07 5.87 -19.07
CA ASP A 158 -30.51 6.09 -19.05
C ASP A 158 -30.94 7.04 -20.19
N SER A 159 -31.81 6.55 -21.06
CA SER A 159 -32.28 7.27 -22.24
C SER A 159 -33.51 8.14 -22.00
N ASN A 160 -34.11 8.09 -20.82
CA ASN A 160 -35.30 8.81 -20.44
C ASN A 160 -35.00 10.22 -19.88
N LEU A 161 -36.05 10.95 -19.51
CA LEU A 161 -35.92 12.23 -18.82
C LEU A 161 -35.19 12.06 -17.49
N GLY A 162 -34.16 12.89 -17.27
CA GLY A 162 -33.24 12.76 -16.11
C GLY A 162 -32.04 11.86 -16.37
N GLY A 163 -32.04 11.09 -17.47
CA GLY A 163 -31.01 10.10 -17.79
C GLY A 163 -29.64 10.71 -18.09
N ILE A 164 -29.54 11.96 -18.55
CA ILE A 164 -28.26 12.67 -18.67
C ILE A 164 -27.56 12.72 -17.32
N SER A 165 -28.27 13.16 -16.28
CA SER A 165 -27.74 13.30 -14.93
C SER A 165 -27.28 11.95 -14.38
N THR A 166 -28.13 10.93 -14.41
CA THR A 166 -27.79 9.59 -13.86
C THR A 166 -26.64 8.94 -14.62
N THR A 167 -26.58 9.09 -15.94
CA THR A 167 -25.50 8.52 -16.76
C THR A 167 -24.16 9.21 -16.49
N LEU A 168 -24.12 10.54 -16.47
CA LEU A 168 -22.90 11.30 -16.19
C LEU A 168 -22.39 11.05 -14.76
N THR A 169 -23.29 11.04 -13.76
CA THR A 169 -22.92 10.70 -12.37
C THR A 169 -22.31 9.28 -12.29
N SER A 170 -22.90 8.32 -13.01
CA SER A 170 -22.38 6.95 -13.06
C SER A 170 -21.00 6.90 -13.74
N TYR A 171 -20.86 7.60 -14.85
CA TYR A 171 -19.58 7.70 -15.57
C TYR A 171 -18.47 8.32 -14.69
N GLU A 172 -18.75 9.43 -14.02
CA GLU A 172 -17.82 10.08 -13.10
C GLU A 172 -17.45 9.19 -11.91
N SER A 173 -18.43 8.50 -11.33
CA SER A 173 -18.21 7.57 -10.23
C SER A 173 -17.31 6.39 -10.61
N LEU A 174 -17.49 5.83 -11.82
CA LEU A 174 -16.64 4.78 -12.38
C LEU A 174 -15.21 5.28 -12.64
N ASN A 175 -15.09 6.46 -13.28
CA ASN A 175 -13.78 7.07 -13.57
C ASN A 175 -12.97 7.33 -12.30
N MET A 176 -13.61 7.87 -11.25
CA MET A 176 -12.95 8.15 -9.97
C MET A 176 -12.38 6.87 -9.31
N ARG A 177 -12.93 5.70 -9.64
CA ARG A 177 -12.49 4.39 -9.17
C ARG A 177 -11.56 3.65 -10.13
N GLY A 178 -11.12 4.32 -11.21
CA GLY A 178 -10.14 3.78 -12.15
C GLY A 178 -10.69 2.76 -13.15
N TYR A 179 -11.98 2.80 -13.44
CA TYR A 179 -12.55 1.98 -14.50
C TYR A 179 -12.26 2.56 -15.90
N ASP A 180 -11.86 1.70 -16.82
CA ASP A 180 -11.83 2.02 -18.25
C ASP A 180 -13.22 1.87 -18.82
N ILE A 181 -13.75 2.93 -19.44
CA ILE A 181 -15.11 2.95 -20.00
C ILE A 181 -15.02 3.17 -21.51
N PRO A 182 -14.77 2.12 -22.31
CA PRO A 182 -14.65 2.27 -23.76
C PRO A 182 -15.95 2.69 -24.43
N THR A 183 -17.12 2.34 -23.83
CA THR A 183 -18.41 2.59 -24.48
C THR A 183 -19.51 2.88 -23.45
N ILE A 184 -20.36 3.88 -23.78
CA ILE A 184 -21.67 4.11 -23.16
C ILE A 184 -22.74 3.72 -24.19
N LEU A 185 -23.73 2.94 -23.74
CA LEU A 185 -24.81 2.40 -24.57
C LEU A 185 -26.14 3.02 -24.16
N LEU A 186 -26.91 3.52 -25.13
CA LEU A 186 -28.19 4.18 -24.89
C LEU A 186 -29.22 3.73 -25.91
N PHE A 187 -30.52 3.78 -25.56
CA PHE A 187 -31.56 3.76 -26.56
C PHE A 187 -31.66 5.10 -27.25
N ASP A 188 -31.89 5.09 -28.57
CA ASP A 188 -32.17 6.31 -29.33
C ASP A 188 -33.60 6.79 -29.03
N GLN A 189 -33.73 7.76 -28.16
CA GLN A 189 -34.96 8.39 -27.77
C GLN A 189 -35.05 9.77 -28.41
N PRO A 190 -35.81 9.94 -29.53
CA PRO A 190 -35.86 11.19 -30.31
C PRO A 190 -36.26 12.43 -29.48
N ASN A 191 -37.12 12.21 -28.46
CA ASN A 191 -37.62 13.28 -27.61
C ASN A 191 -36.58 13.84 -26.62
N TYR A 192 -35.66 12.99 -26.15
CA TYR A 192 -34.68 13.38 -25.10
C TYR A 192 -33.28 13.58 -25.62
N ARG A 193 -32.86 12.82 -26.66
CA ARG A 193 -31.56 12.91 -27.31
C ARG A 193 -30.38 12.95 -26.38
N ASN A 194 -30.46 12.19 -25.24
CA ASN A 194 -29.47 12.17 -24.17
C ASN A 194 -28.08 11.86 -24.70
N HIS A 195 -27.95 10.96 -25.68
CA HIS A 195 -26.69 10.55 -26.29
C HIS A 195 -25.87 11.72 -26.87
N VAL A 196 -26.52 12.77 -27.37
CA VAL A 196 -25.83 13.94 -27.95
C VAL A 196 -25.05 14.68 -26.86
N LEU A 197 -25.75 15.11 -25.78
CA LEU A 197 -25.09 15.85 -24.70
C LEU A 197 -24.09 14.98 -23.94
N ILE A 198 -24.39 13.70 -23.70
CA ILE A 198 -23.45 12.78 -23.05
C ILE A 198 -22.19 12.64 -23.90
N GLY A 199 -22.32 12.48 -25.24
CA GLY A 199 -21.19 12.40 -26.16
C GLY A 199 -20.28 13.62 -26.12
N ASP A 200 -20.86 14.82 -25.97
CA ASP A 200 -20.10 16.07 -25.86
C ASP A 200 -19.32 16.18 -24.52
N ARG A 201 -19.75 15.49 -23.49
CA ARG A 201 -19.17 15.57 -22.14
C ARG A 201 -18.15 14.50 -21.83
N VAL A 202 -18.26 13.31 -22.43
CA VAL A 202 -17.34 12.20 -22.18
C VAL A 202 -16.20 12.22 -23.20
N LYS A 203 -14.96 12.06 -22.73
CA LYS A 203 -13.78 12.04 -23.59
C LYS A 203 -13.27 10.60 -23.72
N ASN A 204 -12.80 10.25 -24.91
CA ASN A 204 -12.23 8.91 -25.21
C ASN A 204 -13.19 7.73 -24.97
N THR A 205 -14.49 7.98 -24.90
CA THR A 205 -15.54 6.98 -24.71
C THR A 205 -16.50 7.06 -25.89
N MET A 206 -16.75 5.95 -26.54
CA MET A 206 -17.75 5.87 -27.62
C MET A 206 -19.15 5.93 -26.99
N VAL A 207 -20.01 6.80 -27.51
CA VAL A 207 -21.45 6.79 -27.17
C VAL A 207 -22.20 6.18 -28.35
N ALA A 208 -22.76 4.97 -28.11
CA ALA A 208 -23.49 4.23 -29.14
C ALA A 208 -24.97 4.12 -28.76
N THR A 209 -25.82 4.24 -29.80
CA THR A 209 -27.27 4.14 -29.64
C THR A 209 -27.85 2.99 -30.44
N ILE A 210 -28.92 2.37 -29.92
CA ILE A 210 -29.74 1.41 -30.60
C ILE A 210 -31.22 1.86 -30.54
N PRO A 211 -32.08 1.44 -31.46
CA PRO A 211 -33.53 1.65 -31.34
C PRO A 211 -34.05 1.12 -30.00
N PRO A 212 -35.07 1.72 -29.38
CA PRO A 212 -35.70 1.15 -28.18
C PRO A 212 -36.40 -0.16 -28.55
N PRO A 213 -36.53 -1.09 -27.59
CA PRO A 213 -37.27 -2.35 -27.81
C PRO A 213 -38.74 -2.08 -28.12
N PRO A 214 -39.42 -2.98 -28.81
CA PRO A 214 -40.86 -2.89 -29.01
C PRO A 214 -41.61 -2.96 -27.66
N ALA A 215 -42.83 -2.43 -27.65
CA ALA A 215 -43.68 -2.56 -26.48
C ALA A 215 -43.97 -4.04 -26.17
N PRO A 216 -43.94 -4.48 -24.92
CA PRO A 216 -44.23 -5.87 -24.53
C PRO A 216 -45.61 -6.32 -25.03
N LEU A 217 -45.70 -7.52 -25.51
CA LEU A 217 -46.95 -8.17 -25.98
C LEU A 217 -47.43 -9.23 -24.95
N GLU A 218 -48.73 -9.33 -24.78
CA GLU A 218 -49.33 -10.33 -23.83
C GLU A 218 -49.14 -11.77 -24.28
N ASP A 219 -49.11 -12.01 -25.57
CA ASP A 219 -48.90 -13.36 -26.17
C ASP A 219 -47.39 -13.69 -26.19
N PRO A 220 -46.93 -14.70 -25.44
CA PRO A 220 -45.51 -15.04 -25.35
C PRO A 220 -44.88 -15.43 -26.71
N VAL A 221 -45.63 -16.00 -27.65
CA VAL A 221 -45.12 -16.39 -28.98
C VAL A 221 -44.92 -15.17 -29.85
N LEU A 222 -45.89 -14.23 -29.84
CA LEU A 222 -45.77 -12.99 -30.56
C LEU A 222 -44.69 -12.08 -29.97
N GLU A 223 -44.56 -12.05 -28.64
CA GLU A 223 -43.47 -11.37 -27.92
C GLU A 223 -42.11 -11.90 -28.41
N GLN A 224 -41.91 -13.20 -28.37
CA GLN A 224 -40.66 -13.83 -28.79
C GLN A 224 -40.34 -13.50 -30.28
N GLN A 225 -41.33 -13.53 -31.16
CA GLN A 225 -41.14 -13.19 -32.55
C GLN A 225 -40.76 -11.71 -32.73
N SER A 226 -41.44 -10.79 -32.03
CA SER A 226 -41.19 -9.37 -32.04
C SER A 226 -39.79 -9.03 -31.58
N MET A 227 -39.39 -9.61 -30.43
CA MET A 227 -38.06 -9.42 -29.87
C MET A 227 -36.94 -10.05 -30.71
N SER A 228 -37.20 -11.20 -31.36
CA SER A 228 -36.24 -11.82 -32.29
C SER A 228 -35.98 -10.95 -33.51
N LYS A 229 -37.04 -10.35 -34.05
CA LYS A 229 -36.93 -9.39 -35.16
C LYS A 229 -36.17 -8.11 -34.74
N TYR A 230 -36.47 -7.61 -33.54
CA TYR A 230 -35.78 -6.46 -32.95
C TYR A 230 -34.27 -6.73 -32.83
N TYR A 231 -33.85 -7.84 -32.25
CA TYR A 231 -32.45 -8.18 -32.12
C TYR A 231 -31.75 -8.33 -33.48
N THR A 232 -32.41 -8.83 -34.49
CA THR A 232 -31.83 -8.90 -35.83
C THR A 232 -31.56 -7.49 -36.43
N GLN A 233 -32.42 -6.51 -36.12
CA GLN A 233 -32.16 -5.12 -36.50
C GLN A 233 -31.05 -4.45 -35.69
N VAL A 234 -30.99 -4.78 -34.40
CA VAL A 234 -29.98 -4.22 -33.46
C VAL A 234 -28.56 -4.76 -33.72
N ASP A 235 -28.43 -5.92 -34.35
CA ASP A 235 -27.12 -6.49 -34.72
C ASP A 235 -26.30 -5.50 -35.57
N ASP A 236 -26.93 -4.77 -36.51
CA ASP A 236 -26.25 -3.77 -37.38
C ASP A 236 -25.68 -2.58 -36.59
N TYR A 237 -26.27 -2.24 -35.44
CA TYR A 237 -25.80 -1.15 -34.56
C TYR A 237 -24.71 -1.63 -33.62
N LEU A 238 -24.74 -2.88 -33.13
CA LEU A 238 -23.81 -3.37 -32.12
C LEU A 238 -22.57 -4.06 -32.70
N VAL A 239 -22.59 -4.55 -33.94
CA VAL A 239 -21.37 -5.08 -34.59
C VAL A 239 -20.26 -4.01 -34.67
N PRO A 240 -20.54 -2.73 -35.05
CA PRO A 240 -19.54 -1.67 -34.96
C PRO A 240 -19.01 -1.42 -33.55
N VAL A 241 -19.85 -1.59 -32.51
CA VAL A 241 -19.41 -1.49 -31.12
C VAL A 241 -18.40 -2.60 -30.78
N ILE A 242 -18.67 -3.85 -31.14
CA ILE A 242 -17.73 -4.96 -30.94
C ILE A 242 -16.40 -4.70 -31.66
N LYS A 243 -16.44 -4.22 -32.89
CA LYS A 243 -15.20 -3.85 -33.61
C LYS A 243 -14.44 -2.71 -32.95
N HIS A 244 -15.13 -1.73 -32.37
CA HIS A 244 -14.50 -0.68 -31.56
C HIS A 244 -13.85 -1.26 -30.30
N LEU A 245 -14.52 -2.19 -29.62
CA LEU A 245 -13.97 -2.89 -28.44
C LEU A 245 -12.73 -3.72 -28.81
N ASP A 246 -12.73 -4.43 -29.95
CA ASP A 246 -11.55 -5.11 -30.49
C ASP A 246 -10.37 -4.15 -30.65
N LEU A 247 -10.61 -3.00 -31.29
CA LEU A 247 -9.57 -1.98 -31.50
C LEU A 247 -9.01 -1.49 -30.16
N LYS A 248 -9.86 -1.12 -29.21
CA LYS A 248 -9.44 -0.62 -27.88
C LYS A 248 -8.69 -1.67 -27.09
N HIS A 249 -9.12 -2.92 -27.17
CA HIS A 249 -8.43 -4.03 -26.54
C HIS A 249 -7.03 -4.22 -27.13
N MET A 250 -6.89 -4.21 -28.44
CA MET A 250 -5.58 -4.33 -29.09
C MET A 250 -4.66 -3.15 -28.79
N GLU A 251 -5.16 -1.90 -28.85
CA GLU A 251 -4.41 -0.70 -28.46
C GLU A 251 -3.84 -0.81 -27.03
N ARG A 252 -4.65 -1.33 -26.08
CA ARG A 252 -4.21 -1.56 -24.68
C ARG A 252 -3.05 -2.53 -24.63
N PHE A 253 -3.16 -3.70 -25.29
CA PHE A 253 -2.12 -4.72 -25.27
C PHE A 253 -0.85 -4.29 -25.99
N ASP A 254 -0.96 -3.61 -27.13
CA ASP A 254 0.19 -3.02 -27.83
C ASP A 254 0.91 -2.00 -26.95
N ARG A 255 0.17 -1.24 -26.14
CA ARG A 255 0.77 -0.32 -25.18
C ARG A 255 1.49 -1.08 -24.05
N LEU A 256 0.84 -2.06 -23.41
CA LEU A 256 1.40 -2.86 -22.31
C LEU A 256 2.70 -3.56 -22.74
N GLU A 257 2.73 -4.19 -23.91
CA GLU A 257 3.91 -4.89 -24.43
C GLU A 257 5.11 -3.97 -24.68
N THR A 258 4.85 -2.72 -25.08
CA THR A 258 5.89 -1.73 -25.37
C THR A 258 6.36 -0.94 -24.15
N MET A 259 5.60 -0.96 -23.02
CA MET A 259 5.89 -0.13 -21.84
C MET A 259 7.25 -0.45 -21.21
N ALA A 260 7.61 -1.71 -21.07
CA ALA A 260 8.88 -2.12 -20.45
C ALA A 260 10.08 -1.54 -21.19
N GLN A 261 10.09 -1.62 -22.52
CA GLN A 261 11.18 -1.06 -23.34
C GLN A 261 11.20 0.47 -23.27
N LYS A 262 10.04 1.12 -23.47
CA LYS A 262 9.94 2.58 -23.43
C LYS A 262 10.35 3.13 -22.06
N SER A 263 10.02 2.43 -20.96
CA SER A 263 10.45 2.83 -19.63
C SER A 263 11.97 2.77 -19.46
N ARG A 264 12.64 1.71 -19.99
CA ARG A 264 14.10 1.63 -19.99
C ARG A 264 14.75 2.79 -20.76
N ASP A 265 14.14 3.19 -21.82
CA ASP A 265 14.67 4.24 -22.70
C ASP A 265 14.42 5.66 -22.16
N THR A 266 13.49 5.80 -21.17
CA THR A 266 12.99 7.11 -20.74
C THR A 266 13.21 7.37 -19.24
N PHE A 267 13.12 6.35 -18.38
CA PHE A 267 13.12 6.55 -16.93
C PHE A 267 14.51 6.46 -16.32
N TRP A 268 14.76 7.30 -15.34
CA TRP A 268 15.86 7.17 -14.42
C TRP A 268 15.32 6.61 -13.09
N TRP A 269 15.50 5.32 -12.87
CA TRP A 269 15.02 4.69 -11.64
C TRP A 269 15.95 4.98 -10.45
N PRO A 270 15.40 5.35 -9.29
CA PRO A 270 16.20 5.60 -8.09
C PRO A 270 16.90 4.31 -7.61
N PHE A 271 18.12 4.46 -7.09
CA PHE A 271 18.95 3.36 -6.55
C PHE A 271 19.11 2.14 -7.50
N THR A 272 19.14 2.40 -8.79
CA THR A 272 19.14 1.33 -9.79
C THR A 272 20.32 1.45 -10.72
N GLN A 273 21.13 0.38 -10.81
CA GLN A 273 22.14 0.27 -11.87
C GLN A 273 21.44 -0.18 -13.16
N HIS A 274 21.24 0.76 -14.09
CA HIS A 274 20.40 0.59 -15.27
C HIS A 274 20.90 -0.51 -16.23
N GLU A 275 22.22 -0.71 -16.35
CA GLU A 275 22.80 -1.77 -17.16
C GLU A 275 22.44 -3.19 -16.68
N LEU A 276 22.09 -3.33 -15.40
CA LEU A 276 21.70 -4.61 -14.81
C LEU A 276 20.18 -4.87 -14.93
N VAL A 277 19.39 -3.90 -15.36
CA VAL A 277 17.94 -4.05 -15.51
C VAL A 277 17.62 -4.80 -16.80
N LYS A 278 17.38 -6.11 -16.68
CA LYS A 278 16.98 -6.97 -17.80
C LYS A 278 15.48 -6.98 -18.03
N ASP A 279 14.72 -7.00 -16.95
CA ASP A 279 13.26 -7.09 -16.96
C ASP A 279 12.64 -5.96 -16.12
N VAL A 280 11.63 -5.31 -16.71
CA VAL A 280 10.83 -4.27 -16.06
C VAL A 280 9.44 -4.83 -15.79
N THR A 281 8.97 -4.76 -14.55
CA THR A 281 7.61 -5.15 -14.20
C THR A 281 6.64 -4.10 -14.73
N VAL A 282 5.76 -4.50 -15.63
CA VAL A 282 4.68 -3.63 -16.15
C VAL A 282 3.47 -3.77 -15.24
N ILE A 283 3.16 -2.73 -14.49
CA ILE A 283 2.00 -2.66 -13.60
C ILE A 283 0.86 -1.96 -14.35
N ASP A 284 -0.23 -2.68 -14.60
CA ASP A 284 -1.44 -2.15 -15.24
C ASP A 284 -2.35 -1.47 -14.21
N SER A 285 -2.48 -2.07 -13.03
CA SER A 285 -3.32 -1.56 -11.94
C SER A 285 -2.88 -2.14 -10.61
N ALA A 286 -3.43 -1.60 -9.52
CA ALA A 286 -3.23 -2.10 -8.17
C ALA A 286 -4.53 -2.01 -7.36
N HIS A 287 -4.74 -2.96 -6.46
CA HIS A 287 -5.88 -2.99 -5.54
C HIS A 287 -5.50 -3.78 -4.29
N ASP A 288 -5.99 -3.40 -3.16
CA ASP A 288 -5.70 -4.05 -1.88
C ASP A 288 -4.18 -4.30 -1.71
N ASP A 289 -3.73 -5.53 -1.59
CA ASP A 289 -2.31 -5.89 -1.50
C ASP A 289 -1.69 -6.33 -2.83
N TYR A 290 -2.36 -6.12 -3.97
CA TYR A 290 -1.95 -6.72 -5.24
C TYR A 290 -1.64 -5.71 -6.33
N PHE A 291 -0.65 -6.05 -7.16
CA PHE A 291 -0.43 -5.48 -8.49
C PHE A 291 -0.98 -6.42 -9.56
N THR A 292 -1.71 -5.89 -10.52
CA THR A 292 -1.97 -6.56 -11.79
C THR A 292 -0.83 -6.22 -12.75
N THR A 293 -0.06 -7.21 -13.15
CA THR A 293 1.10 -7.05 -14.02
C THR A 293 0.94 -7.87 -15.29
N TYR A 294 1.67 -7.50 -16.34
CA TYR A 294 1.71 -8.25 -17.58
C TYR A 294 3.15 -8.62 -17.93
N ASP A 295 3.36 -9.86 -18.38
CA ASP A 295 4.65 -10.31 -18.93
C ASP A 295 4.85 -9.81 -20.37
N LYS A 296 6.02 -10.10 -20.94
CA LYS A 296 6.37 -9.70 -22.33
C LYS A 296 5.49 -10.35 -23.41
N ALA A 297 4.81 -11.44 -23.08
CA ALA A 297 3.88 -12.13 -23.96
C ALA A 297 2.43 -11.65 -23.80
N GLY A 298 2.20 -10.64 -22.96
CA GLY A 298 0.86 -10.12 -22.67
C GLY A 298 0.04 -11.00 -21.73
N ASN A 299 0.68 -11.91 -20.97
CA ASN A 299 -0.03 -12.71 -19.98
C ASN A 299 -0.14 -11.95 -18.66
N PRO A 300 -1.32 -11.84 -18.08
CA PRO A 300 -1.52 -11.18 -16.81
C PRO A 300 -1.02 -12.03 -15.64
N LYS A 301 -0.59 -11.34 -14.59
CA LYS A 301 -0.12 -11.93 -13.35
C LYS A 301 -0.50 -11.05 -12.18
N GLU A 302 -1.23 -11.59 -11.21
CA GLU A 302 -1.40 -10.94 -9.91
C GLU A 302 -0.14 -11.18 -9.06
N MET A 303 0.40 -10.11 -8.49
CA MET A 303 1.56 -10.15 -7.61
C MET A 303 1.20 -9.50 -6.29
N PHE A 304 1.39 -10.22 -5.19
CA PHE A 304 1.26 -9.64 -3.86
C PHE A 304 2.40 -8.65 -3.60
N ASP A 305 2.07 -7.44 -3.17
CA ASP A 305 3.05 -6.39 -2.85
C ASP A 305 3.69 -6.64 -1.49
N SER A 306 4.64 -7.55 -1.44
CA SER A 306 5.32 -7.93 -0.20
C SER A 306 6.40 -6.95 0.27
N CYS A 307 6.46 -5.76 -0.32
CA CYS A 307 7.29 -4.65 0.18
C CYS A 307 6.46 -3.45 0.60
N ALA A 308 5.13 -3.55 0.62
CA ALA A 308 4.21 -2.43 0.85
C ALA A 308 4.59 -1.22 -0.03
N SER A 309 4.74 -1.45 -1.34
CA SER A 309 5.33 -0.57 -2.36
C SER A 309 6.79 -0.23 -2.05
N TRP A 310 7.09 0.90 -1.50
CA TRP A 310 8.40 1.18 -0.89
C TRP A 310 8.17 1.61 0.55
N TRP A 311 7.56 0.69 1.33
CA TRP A 311 7.20 0.85 2.74
C TRP A 311 6.12 1.93 2.99
N THR A 312 5.38 2.32 1.94
CA THR A 312 4.37 3.39 2.03
C THR A 312 2.96 2.85 2.27
N GLN A 313 2.66 1.66 1.74
CA GLN A 313 1.32 1.09 1.83
C GLN A 313 0.92 0.73 3.27
N GLY A 314 -0.27 1.21 3.67
CA GLY A 314 -0.86 0.91 4.97
C GLY A 314 -2.29 0.36 4.85
N LEU A 315 -3.11 0.90 3.96
CA LEU A 315 -4.54 0.59 3.85
C LEU A 315 -4.93 -0.07 2.51
N GLY A 316 -3.94 -0.67 1.83
CA GLY A 316 -4.14 -1.28 0.53
C GLY A 316 -4.14 -0.27 -0.62
N HIS A 317 -3.79 -0.76 -1.82
CA HIS A 317 -3.77 0.05 -3.02
C HIS A 317 -5.16 0.51 -3.42
N ALA A 318 -5.25 1.72 -3.95
CA ALA A 318 -6.46 2.33 -4.47
C ALA A 318 -7.64 2.26 -3.47
N ASN A 319 -7.38 2.45 -2.19
CA ASN A 319 -8.39 2.41 -1.14
C ASN A 319 -9.52 3.41 -1.43
N PRO A 320 -10.81 2.97 -1.43
CA PRO A 320 -11.94 3.82 -1.81
C PRO A 320 -12.12 5.04 -0.91
N GLU A 321 -11.92 4.91 0.40
CA GLU A 321 -12.12 6.01 1.34
C GLU A 321 -11.02 7.08 1.20
N LEU A 322 -9.78 6.65 1.04
CA LEU A 322 -8.67 7.58 0.77
C LEU A 322 -8.87 8.28 -0.59
N THR A 323 -9.34 7.56 -1.61
CA THR A 323 -9.64 8.13 -2.93
C THR A 323 -10.73 9.20 -2.86
N LYS A 324 -11.80 8.95 -2.10
CA LYS A 324 -12.89 9.93 -1.88
C LYS A 324 -12.41 11.16 -1.12
N ALA A 325 -11.60 10.97 -0.08
CA ALA A 325 -11.00 12.06 0.71
C ALA A 325 -10.13 12.96 -0.19
N ALA A 326 -9.29 12.34 -1.04
CA ALA A 326 -8.47 13.06 -2.02
C ALA A 326 -9.33 13.85 -3.01
N ALA A 327 -10.35 13.22 -3.61
CA ALA A 327 -11.23 13.84 -4.60
C ALA A 327 -12.03 15.00 -3.98
N TYR A 328 -12.55 14.83 -2.77
CA TYR A 328 -13.26 15.89 -2.05
C TYR A 328 -12.39 17.12 -1.82
N ALA A 329 -11.17 16.93 -1.29
CA ALA A 329 -10.27 18.03 -1.01
C ALA A 329 -9.75 18.70 -2.31
N ALA A 330 -9.48 17.91 -3.36
CA ALA A 330 -9.11 18.42 -4.68
C ALA A 330 -10.22 19.29 -5.26
N GLY A 331 -11.47 18.86 -5.22
CA GLY A 331 -12.62 19.60 -5.74
C GLY A 331 -12.95 20.85 -4.95
N ARG A 332 -12.69 20.86 -3.62
CA ARG A 332 -13.01 21.99 -2.77
C ARG A 332 -11.90 23.04 -2.69
N TYR A 333 -10.65 22.64 -2.65
CA TYR A 333 -9.51 23.54 -2.41
C TYR A 333 -8.52 23.58 -3.59
N GLY A 334 -8.36 22.49 -4.34
CA GLY A 334 -7.21 22.34 -5.21
C GLY A 334 -5.91 22.45 -4.40
N HIS A 335 -5.18 23.53 -4.61
CA HIS A 335 -4.06 23.98 -3.78
C HIS A 335 -4.28 25.44 -3.37
N VAL A 336 -4.04 25.74 -2.09
CA VAL A 336 -4.13 27.08 -1.52
C VAL A 336 -2.86 27.44 -0.76
N ILE A 337 -2.56 28.76 -0.67
CA ILE A 337 -1.43 29.25 0.09
C ILE A 337 -1.58 28.92 1.59
N PHE A 338 -0.48 28.54 2.25
CA PHE A 338 -0.51 28.17 3.66
C PHE A 338 0.09 29.21 4.62
N PRO A 339 1.26 29.87 4.33
CA PRO A 339 1.79 30.88 5.24
C PRO A 339 0.75 31.95 5.61
N GLU A 340 0.57 32.16 6.92
CA GLU A 340 -0.40 33.12 7.48
C GLU A 340 -1.87 32.82 7.10
N SER A 341 -2.15 31.61 6.61
CA SER A 341 -3.47 31.12 6.18
C SER A 341 -3.76 29.78 6.84
N THR A 342 -5.02 29.38 6.80
CA THR A 342 -5.44 28.05 7.26
C THR A 342 -6.47 27.42 6.34
N ASN A 343 -6.57 26.11 6.39
CA ASN A 343 -7.65 25.36 5.76
C ASN A 343 -8.05 24.18 6.65
N GLU A 344 -9.29 23.77 6.57
CA GLU A 344 -9.83 22.68 7.41
C GLU A 344 -9.03 21.37 7.35
N PRO A 345 -8.62 20.83 6.18
CA PRO A 345 -7.81 19.61 6.14
C PRO A 345 -6.50 19.69 6.91
N ALA A 346 -5.78 20.81 6.82
CA ALA A 346 -4.52 21.01 7.52
C ALA A 346 -4.71 21.11 9.03
N LEU A 347 -5.69 21.92 9.47
CA LEU A 347 -5.99 22.08 10.89
C LEU A 347 -6.48 20.78 11.52
N ALA A 348 -7.44 20.11 10.89
CA ALA A 348 -8.01 18.86 11.39
C ALA A 348 -6.97 17.72 11.46
N LEU A 349 -6.01 17.67 10.51
CA LEU A 349 -4.90 16.73 10.60
C LEU A 349 -3.98 17.06 11.77
N ALA A 350 -3.61 18.34 11.95
CA ALA A 350 -2.74 18.76 13.07
C ALA A 350 -3.40 18.43 14.42
N GLU A 351 -4.67 18.74 14.59
CA GLU A 351 -5.45 18.41 15.80
C GLU A 351 -5.49 16.90 16.05
N LYS A 352 -5.75 16.10 15.01
CA LYS A 352 -5.79 14.63 15.12
C LYS A 352 -4.44 14.03 15.54
N VAL A 353 -3.33 14.58 15.07
CA VAL A 353 -1.99 14.16 15.48
C VAL A 353 -1.73 14.53 16.92
N LEU A 354 -1.95 15.79 17.29
CA LEU A 354 -1.69 16.33 18.62
C LEU A 354 -2.62 15.79 19.72
N GLU A 355 -3.82 15.33 19.36
CA GLU A 355 -4.75 14.67 20.30
C GLU A 355 -4.10 13.48 21.00
N LYS A 356 -3.31 12.70 20.28
CA LYS A 356 -2.63 11.51 20.81
C LYS A 356 -1.20 11.80 21.25
N ASP A 357 -0.52 12.70 20.54
CA ASP A 357 0.86 13.09 20.81
C ASP A 357 0.92 14.30 21.77
N GLN A 358 0.28 14.17 22.95
CA GLN A 358 0.16 15.23 23.96
C GLN A 358 1.51 15.83 24.46
N TRP A 359 2.62 15.18 24.15
CA TRP A 359 3.96 15.69 24.41
C TRP A 359 4.35 16.83 23.46
N ALA A 360 3.68 16.94 22.32
CA ALA A 360 3.94 17.90 21.25
C ALA A 360 2.90 19.04 21.23
N SER A 361 3.24 20.14 20.57
CA SER A 361 2.36 21.32 20.46
C SER A 361 2.31 21.93 19.08
N ARG A 362 3.26 21.59 18.18
CA ARG A 362 3.35 22.15 16.83
C ARG A 362 3.57 21.08 15.78
N VAL A 363 2.98 21.31 14.61
CA VAL A 363 3.10 20.46 13.42
C VAL A 363 3.61 21.30 12.26
N PHE A 364 4.72 20.87 11.64
CA PHE A 364 5.22 21.41 10.40
C PHE A 364 4.93 20.41 9.27
N PHE A 365 4.47 20.91 8.12
CA PHE A 365 4.09 20.10 6.96
C PHE A 365 5.16 20.12 5.88
N SER A 366 5.51 18.96 5.36
CA SER A 366 6.37 18.78 4.19
C SER A 366 5.83 17.67 3.29
N ASP A 367 6.55 17.26 2.26
CA ASP A 367 6.07 16.37 1.22
C ASP A 367 6.64 14.94 1.28
N ASN A 368 7.80 14.75 1.94
CA ASN A 368 8.42 13.43 2.09
C ASN A 368 9.27 13.33 3.37
N GLY A 369 9.70 12.11 3.71
CA GLY A 369 10.46 11.86 4.94
C GLY A 369 11.80 12.61 5.01
N SER A 370 12.52 12.72 3.90
CA SER A 370 13.80 13.44 3.86
C SER A 370 13.63 14.91 4.18
N THR A 371 12.63 15.57 3.59
CA THR A 371 12.35 16.99 3.89
C THR A 371 11.86 17.19 5.32
N ALA A 372 11.06 16.25 5.86
CA ALA A 372 10.65 16.31 7.26
C ALA A 372 11.85 16.19 8.21
N MET A 373 12.81 15.33 7.91
CA MET A 373 14.03 15.18 8.68
C MET A 373 14.96 16.38 8.53
N GLU A 374 15.06 17.00 7.34
CA GLU A 374 15.77 18.30 7.18
C GLU A 374 15.19 19.39 8.11
N VAL A 375 13.88 19.44 8.22
CA VAL A 375 13.17 20.36 9.13
C VAL A 375 13.49 20.03 10.59
N ALA A 376 13.42 18.76 10.97
CA ALA A 376 13.74 18.29 12.33
C ALA A 376 15.17 18.63 12.73
N LEU A 377 16.13 18.42 11.82
CA LEU A 377 17.54 18.78 12.04
C LEU A 377 17.72 20.30 12.22
N LYS A 378 17.11 21.12 11.38
CA LYS A 378 17.14 22.60 11.52
C LYS A 378 16.57 23.05 12.87
N MET A 379 15.44 22.45 13.29
CA MET A 379 14.84 22.72 14.60
C MET A 379 15.79 22.36 15.74
N ALA A 380 16.31 21.15 15.75
CA ALA A 380 17.17 20.64 16.82
C ALA A 380 18.50 21.42 16.91
N MET A 381 19.18 21.62 15.78
CA MET A 381 20.46 22.32 15.72
C MET A 381 20.34 23.79 16.17
N SER A 382 19.29 24.48 15.73
CA SER A 382 19.04 25.88 16.15
C SER A 382 18.69 25.95 17.63
N ALA A 383 17.90 25.03 18.17
CA ALA A 383 17.57 24.99 19.58
C ALA A 383 18.81 24.78 20.45
N THR A 384 19.68 23.85 20.06
CA THR A 384 20.95 23.59 20.79
C THR A 384 21.94 24.73 20.68
N ALA A 385 22.14 25.27 19.46
CA ALA A 385 23.04 26.41 19.25
C ALA A 385 22.64 27.61 20.10
N LYS A 386 21.34 27.90 20.21
CA LYS A 386 20.83 29.00 21.02
C LYS A 386 20.96 28.72 22.52
N ARG A 387 20.74 27.50 22.97
CA ARG A 387 20.87 27.13 24.39
C ARG A 387 22.31 27.21 24.89
N TYR A 388 23.24 26.66 24.11
CA TYR A 388 24.66 26.60 24.50
C TYR A 388 25.53 27.75 23.92
N ASP A 389 24.88 28.76 23.40
CA ASP A 389 25.54 29.97 22.83
C ASP A 389 26.60 29.65 21.76
N PHE A 390 26.25 28.76 20.83
CA PHE A 390 27.13 28.46 19.71
C PHE A 390 27.02 29.54 18.64
N SER A 391 28.19 29.97 18.12
CA SER A 391 28.19 30.82 16.94
C SER A 391 27.45 30.16 15.79
N ILE A 392 26.64 30.92 15.06
CA ILE A 392 25.87 30.41 13.89
C ILE A 392 26.76 29.75 12.82
N LYS A 393 28.05 30.08 12.79
CA LYS A 393 29.04 29.48 11.88
C LYS A 393 29.81 28.32 12.50
N ALA A 394 29.57 27.99 13.77
CA ALA A 394 30.22 26.86 14.39
C ALA A 394 29.69 25.54 13.77
N PRO A 395 30.56 24.60 13.43
CA PRO A 395 30.13 23.27 13.01
C PRO A 395 29.40 22.60 14.19
N VAL A 396 28.20 22.17 13.94
CA VAL A 396 27.37 21.39 14.88
C VAL A 396 27.03 20.04 14.23
N GLU A 397 27.24 18.97 14.96
CA GLU A 397 27.13 17.61 14.49
C GLU A 397 25.97 16.88 15.19
N ILE A 398 25.57 15.71 14.69
CA ILE A 398 24.59 14.87 15.37
C ILE A 398 25.27 13.74 16.16
N LEU A 399 24.59 13.25 17.19
CA LEU A 399 24.82 11.95 17.78
C LEU A 399 23.79 11.00 17.16
N GLY A 400 24.23 9.98 16.42
CA GLY A 400 23.37 9.06 15.70
C GLY A 400 23.63 7.61 16.04
N ILE A 401 22.97 6.72 15.31
CA ILE A 401 23.17 5.26 15.36
C ILE A 401 23.73 4.80 14.01
N ASP A 402 24.80 4.00 14.05
CA ASP A 402 25.47 3.51 12.85
C ASP A 402 24.54 2.59 12.05
N GLY A 403 24.51 2.80 10.73
CA GLY A 403 23.60 2.11 9.80
C GLY A 403 22.22 2.73 9.67
N SER A 404 21.93 3.89 10.31
CA SER A 404 20.68 4.62 10.11
C SER A 404 20.62 5.30 8.74
N TYR A 405 19.37 5.56 8.28
CA TYR A 405 19.07 6.27 7.04
C TYR A 405 17.94 7.27 7.28
N HIS A 406 18.20 8.55 6.97
CA HIS A 406 17.27 9.64 7.25
C HIS A 406 16.78 10.37 5.99
N GLY A 407 17.20 9.95 4.80
CA GLY A 407 16.79 10.53 3.53
C GLY A 407 17.96 10.84 2.60
N ASP A 408 17.64 11.37 1.41
CA ASP A 408 18.59 11.59 0.32
C ASP A 408 18.88 13.08 0.06
N THR A 409 18.25 14.00 0.77
CA THR A 409 18.67 15.41 0.74
C THR A 409 20.02 15.56 1.47
N ILE A 410 20.85 16.52 1.05
CA ILE A 410 22.24 16.58 1.53
C ILE A 410 22.33 16.69 3.06
N GLY A 411 21.47 17.47 3.72
CA GLY A 411 21.54 17.60 5.18
C GLY A 411 21.17 16.32 5.93
N THR A 412 20.18 15.56 5.44
CA THR A 412 19.85 14.26 6.04
C THR A 412 20.88 13.18 5.70
N MET A 413 21.48 13.27 4.51
CA MET A 413 22.55 12.37 4.09
C MET A 413 23.80 12.59 4.94
N ASP A 414 24.19 13.86 5.18
CA ASP A 414 25.30 14.25 6.06
C ASP A 414 25.10 13.81 7.53
N ALA A 415 23.85 13.65 7.95
CA ALA A 415 23.49 13.12 9.27
C ALA A 415 23.59 11.60 9.39
N CYS A 416 23.83 10.86 8.29
CA CYS A 416 24.02 9.42 8.28
C CYS A 416 25.50 9.05 8.29
N SER A 417 25.84 7.90 8.90
CA SER A 417 27.20 7.34 8.80
C SER A 417 27.56 7.01 7.36
N PRO A 418 28.86 7.04 7.00
CA PRO A 418 29.32 6.62 5.68
C PRO A 418 28.87 5.20 5.35
N ASN A 419 28.25 5.03 4.19
CA ASN A 419 27.73 3.73 3.71
C ASN A 419 27.55 3.75 2.18
N VAL A 420 27.06 2.63 1.63
CA VAL A 420 26.89 2.45 0.18
C VAL A 420 25.91 3.42 -0.50
N TYR A 421 25.08 4.14 0.26
CA TYR A 421 24.11 5.11 -0.28
C TYR A 421 24.68 6.51 -0.42
N ASN A 422 25.71 6.87 0.37
CA ASN A 422 26.19 8.25 0.48
C ASN A 422 27.68 8.44 0.14
N GLU A 423 28.55 7.45 0.33
CA GLU A 423 30.00 7.59 0.10
C GLU A 423 30.38 8.01 -1.32
N GLN A 424 29.56 7.71 -2.33
CA GLN A 424 29.81 8.10 -3.71
C GLN A 424 29.19 9.43 -4.12
N VAL A 425 28.48 10.11 -3.21
CA VAL A 425 27.87 11.41 -3.45
C VAL A 425 28.89 12.51 -3.16
N GLN A 426 29.27 13.30 -4.18
CA GLN A 426 30.38 14.26 -4.06
C GLN A 426 30.17 15.36 -3.01
N TRP A 427 28.93 15.73 -2.71
CA TRP A 427 28.63 16.76 -1.70
C TRP A 427 28.41 16.16 -0.30
N TYR A 428 28.42 14.86 -0.17
CA TYR A 428 28.30 14.20 1.12
C TYR A 428 29.50 14.51 2.01
N GLU A 429 29.22 15.04 3.18
CA GLU A 429 30.20 15.35 4.23
C GLU A 429 29.61 14.86 5.58
N PRO A 430 30.11 13.74 6.14
CA PRO A 430 29.53 13.18 7.36
C PRO A 430 29.64 14.17 8.54
N LYS A 431 28.49 14.55 9.09
CA LYS A 431 28.37 15.54 10.18
C LYS A 431 27.80 14.90 11.45
N GLY A 432 28.46 13.90 11.97
CA GLY A 432 27.98 13.22 13.16
C GLY A 432 28.97 12.27 13.80
N HIS A 433 28.54 11.72 14.92
CA HIS A 433 29.15 10.60 15.61
C HIS A 433 28.11 9.50 15.78
N TRP A 434 28.42 8.29 15.32
CA TRP A 434 27.43 7.21 15.24
C TRP A 434 27.83 6.06 16.14
N LEU A 435 26.95 5.74 17.09
CA LEU A 435 27.12 4.65 18.04
C LEU A 435 26.76 3.31 17.37
N LYS A 436 27.56 2.27 17.63
CA LYS A 436 27.27 0.91 17.18
C LYS A 436 26.09 0.32 17.95
N PRO A 437 24.98 -0.05 17.27
CA PRO A 437 23.80 -0.56 17.97
C PRO A 437 23.90 -2.05 18.29
N PRO A 438 23.42 -2.51 19.44
CA PRO A 438 23.05 -3.89 19.65
C PRO A 438 21.75 -4.20 18.90
N SER A 439 21.59 -5.44 18.40
CA SER A 439 20.47 -5.84 17.57
C SER A 439 19.75 -7.09 18.08
N VAL A 440 18.42 -7.14 17.84
CA VAL A 440 17.54 -8.23 18.30
C VAL A 440 17.36 -9.26 17.19
N HIS A 441 17.46 -10.53 17.56
CA HIS A 441 17.42 -11.66 16.64
C HIS A 441 16.71 -12.87 17.24
N ILE A 442 16.16 -13.72 16.36
CA ILE A 442 15.68 -15.07 16.69
C ILE A 442 16.48 -16.06 15.84
N SER A 443 17.14 -17.01 16.45
CA SER A 443 17.87 -18.09 15.78
C SER A 443 17.64 -19.40 16.51
N HIS A 444 17.36 -20.47 15.76
CA HIS A 444 17.03 -21.79 16.31
C HIS A 444 15.92 -21.75 17.40
N GLY A 445 14.92 -20.89 17.18
CA GLY A 445 13.77 -20.71 18.08
C GLY A 445 14.07 -19.93 19.37
N ARG A 446 15.28 -19.35 19.52
CA ARG A 446 15.65 -18.57 20.70
C ARG A 446 15.85 -17.10 20.37
N ALA A 447 15.27 -16.23 21.18
CA ALA A 447 15.47 -14.79 21.09
C ALA A 447 16.81 -14.39 21.77
N TYR A 448 17.51 -13.45 21.15
CA TYR A 448 18.75 -12.91 21.73
C TYR A 448 19.05 -11.50 21.24
N VAL A 449 19.85 -10.78 22.00
CA VAL A 449 20.47 -9.52 21.63
C VAL A 449 21.92 -9.78 21.23
N ARG A 450 22.31 -9.37 20.01
CA ARG A 450 23.69 -9.41 19.51
C ARG A 450 24.36 -8.09 19.91
N LEU A 451 25.49 -8.16 20.61
CA LEU A 451 26.24 -6.99 21.04
C LEU A 451 27.39 -6.70 20.09
N PRO A 452 27.59 -5.45 19.64
CA PRO A 452 28.80 -5.06 18.93
C PRO A 452 30.03 -5.16 19.84
N ALA A 453 31.22 -5.26 19.23
CA ALA A 453 32.48 -5.49 19.94
C ALA A 453 32.74 -4.44 21.03
N GLU A 454 32.41 -3.19 20.76
CA GLU A 454 32.58 -2.05 21.68
C GLU A 454 31.77 -2.24 22.98
N ILE A 455 30.57 -2.84 22.89
CA ILE A 455 29.72 -3.14 24.05
C ILE A 455 30.10 -4.47 24.69
N ALA A 456 30.39 -5.46 23.86
CA ALA A 456 30.76 -6.81 24.29
C ALA A 456 31.99 -6.83 25.22
N GLN A 457 32.95 -5.90 25.02
CA GLN A 457 34.10 -5.71 25.91
C GLN A 457 33.69 -5.39 27.35
N HIS A 458 32.63 -4.57 27.51
CA HIS A 458 32.11 -4.20 28.83
C HIS A 458 31.26 -5.31 29.45
N HIS A 459 30.48 -6.03 28.63
CA HIS A 459 29.55 -7.07 29.09
C HIS A 459 30.19 -8.48 29.18
N LYS A 460 31.36 -8.67 28.52
CA LYS A 460 32.09 -9.96 28.40
C LYS A 460 31.30 -11.08 27.71
N LYS A 461 30.32 -10.73 26.90
CA LYS A 461 29.52 -11.62 26.03
C LYS A 461 29.19 -10.87 24.76
N ASP A 462 29.06 -11.60 23.65
CA ASP A 462 28.65 -11.10 22.34
C ASP A 462 27.14 -11.31 22.07
N LYS A 463 26.51 -12.23 22.82
CA LYS A 463 25.06 -12.53 22.73
C LYS A 463 24.44 -12.68 24.12
N VAL A 464 23.26 -12.09 24.30
CA VAL A 464 22.44 -12.23 25.51
C VAL A 464 21.10 -12.84 25.11
N TYR A 465 20.80 -14.04 25.65
CA TYR A 465 19.60 -14.81 25.31
C TYR A 465 18.46 -14.53 26.26
N TYR A 466 17.23 -14.58 25.73
CA TYR A 466 15.97 -14.39 26.43
C TYR A 466 15.00 -15.53 26.09
N ASP A 467 13.99 -15.73 26.95
CA ASP A 467 12.99 -16.76 26.74
C ASP A 467 12.02 -16.40 25.58
N SER A 468 11.75 -15.11 25.41
CA SER A 468 10.89 -14.61 24.35
C SER A 468 11.37 -13.25 23.81
N VAL A 469 10.85 -12.86 22.63
CA VAL A 469 11.04 -11.50 22.10
C VAL A 469 10.29 -10.48 22.98
N ASP A 470 9.17 -10.87 23.57
CA ASP A 470 8.39 -10.01 24.47
C ASP A 470 9.22 -9.56 25.68
N ASP A 471 10.06 -10.43 26.23
CA ASP A 471 10.98 -10.10 27.32
C ASP A 471 12.01 -9.03 26.88
N ILE A 472 12.47 -9.08 25.65
CA ILE A 472 13.40 -8.08 25.11
C ILE A 472 12.72 -6.70 24.99
N TYR A 473 11.45 -6.66 24.61
CA TYR A 473 10.69 -5.42 24.46
C TYR A 473 10.06 -4.91 25.76
N SER A 474 10.09 -5.67 26.83
CA SER A 474 9.73 -5.23 28.19
C SER A 474 10.89 -4.45 28.82
N VAL A 475 11.15 -3.23 28.31
CA VAL A 475 12.34 -2.43 28.65
C VAL A 475 12.40 -2.07 30.13
N GLN A 476 11.22 -1.79 30.72
CA GLN A 476 11.10 -1.40 32.13
C GLN A 476 9.81 -1.95 32.73
N GLU A 477 9.93 -2.74 33.79
CA GLU A 477 8.81 -3.28 34.54
C GLU A 477 8.88 -2.78 35.99
N GLN A 478 7.78 -2.17 36.49
CA GLN A 478 7.68 -1.65 37.86
C GLN A 478 8.86 -0.75 38.33
N GLY A 479 9.43 0.02 37.36
CA GLY A 479 10.56 0.92 37.62
C GLY A 479 11.96 0.25 37.57
N GLN A 480 12.02 -1.07 37.34
CA GLN A 480 13.28 -1.79 37.16
C GLN A 480 13.53 -2.05 35.66
N LYS A 481 14.78 -1.91 35.23
CA LYS A 481 15.19 -2.26 33.88
C LYS A 481 15.20 -3.78 33.69
N ARG A 482 14.84 -4.25 32.53
CA ARG A 482 14.83 -5.66 32.11
C ARG A 482 16.11 -6.40 32.48
N ASP A 483 17.28 -5.79 32.33
CA ASP A 483 18.60 -6.33 32.63
C ASP A 483 19.53 -5.20 33.10
N GLU A 484 19.73 -5.11 34.43
CA GLU A 484 20.56 -4.05 35.04
C GLU A 484 22.04 -4.16 34.64
N SER A 485 22.55 -5.37 34.43
CA SER A 485 23.96 -5.58 34.05
C SER A 485 24.20 -5.14 32.60
N LEU A 486 23.28 -5.48 31.71
CA LEU A 486 23.34 -5.07 30.31
C LEU A 486 23.15 -3.56 30.18
N ALA A 487 22.18 -2.98 30.89
CA ALA A 487 21.95 -1.55 30.92
C ALA A 487 23.17 -0.77 31.42
N ALA A 488 23.89 -1.29 32.46
CA ALA A 488 25.13 -0.71 32.95
C ALA A 488 26.24 -0.76 31.87
N SER A 489 26.32 -1.85 31.11
CA SER A 489 27.27 -1.99 30.01
C SER A 489 27.01 -0.98 28.90
N TYR A 490 25.74 -0.79 28.52
CA TYR A 490 25.30 0.25 27.59
C TYR A 490 25.63 1.65 28.10
N ALA A 491 25.33 1.92 29.36
CA ALA A 491 25.60 3.22 29.96
C ALA A 491 27.10 3.55 29.99
N ASN A 492 27.95 2.58 30.30
CA ASN A 492 29.41 2.78 30.32
C ASN A 492 29.94 3.09 28.90
N TYR A 493 29.48 2.35 27.89
CA TYR A 493 29.84 2.61 26.50
C TYR A 493 29.40 4.03 26.09
N ILE A 494 28.13 4.39 26.27
CA ILE A 494 27.59 5.69 25.88
C ILE A 494 28.33 6.82 26.58
N ARG A 495 28.57 6.73 27.91
CA ARG A 495 29.31 7.76 28.66
C ARG A 495 30.75 7.91 28.18
N SER A 496 31.40 6.81 27.80
CA SER A 496 32.76 6.87 27.27
C SER A 496 32.82 7.62 25.95
N GLU A 497 31.83 7.37 25.06
CA GLU A 497 31.73 8.06 23.77
C GLU A 497 31.45 9.56 23.95
N LEU A 498 30.49 9.94 24.80
CA LEU A 498 30.19 11.36 25.08
C LEU A 498 31.39 12.11 25.68
N LYS A 499 32.15 11.49 26.58
CA LYS A 499 33.39 12.09 27.14
C LYS A 499 34.45 12.27 26.06
N SER A 500 34.64 11.28 25.18
CA SER A 500 35.56 11.36 24.05
C SER A 500 35.20 12.51 23.10
N LEU A 501 33.92 12.73 22.83
CA LEU A 501 33.46 13.86 22.03
C LEU A 501 33.78 15.24 22.67
N LYS A 502 33.61 15.34 23.99
CA LYS A 502 34.00 16.53 24.76
C LYS A 502 35.51 16.82 24.67
N ASP A 503 36.32 15.77 24.85
CA ASP A 503 37.78 15.89 24.79
C ASP A 503 38.26 16.33 23.40
N GLN A 504 37.55 15.87 22.35
CA GLN A 504 37.77 16.31 20.97
C GLN A 504 37.18 17.70 20.65
N LYS A 505 36.50 18.33 21.60
CA LYS A 505 35.82 19.62 21.46
C LYS A 505 34.77 19.65 20.35
N ARG A 506 34.14 18.49 20.06
CA ARG A 506 33.05 18.41 19.08
C ARG A 506 31.76 18.95 19.68
N ARG A 507 30.94 19.63 18.86
CA ARG A 507 29.66 20.20 19.26
C ARG A 507 28.54 19.35 18.73
N ILE A 508 27.83 18.71 19.60
CA ILE A 508 26.70 17.80 19.24
C ILE A 508 25.39 18.58 19.42
N GLY A 509 24.60 18.66 18.36
CA GLY A 509 23.34 19.45 18.34
C GLY A 509 22.08 18.66 18.61
N SER A 510 22.10 17.35 18.46
CA SER A 510 20.94 16.50 18.73
C SER A 510 21.30 15.04 18.85
N LEU A 511 20.44 14.26 19.50
CA LEU A 511 20.39 12.82 19.36
C LEU A 511 19.36 12.47 18.28
N LEU A 512 19.81 11.83 17.20
CA LEU A 512 18.99 11.42 16.05
C LEU A 512 18.95 9.90 15.93
N MET A 513 17.75 9.31 15.82
CA MET A 513 17.61 7.87 15.64
C MET A 513 16.31 7.46 14.92
N GLU A 514 16.37 6.34 14.21
CA GLU A 514 15.20 5.54 13.87
C GLU A 514 14.87 4.69 15.12
N PRO A 515 13.72 4.91 15.79
CA PRO A 515 13.41 4.13 16.99
C PRO A 515 12.98 2.72 16.62
N ILE A 516 13.50 1.71 17.32
CA ILE A 516 13.21 0.28 17.25
C ILE A 516 13.77 -0.40 16.00
N LEU A 517 13.57 0.18 14.80
CA LEU A 517 13.94 -0.46 13.55
C LEU A 517 14.59 0.53 12.59
N MET A 518 15.82 0.26 12.22
CA MET A 518 16.49 0.94 11.12
C MET A 518 16.14 0.21 9.81
N GLY A 519 15.24 0.83 9.03
CA GLY A 519 14.63 0.19 7.87
C GLY A 519 15.60 0.03 6.71
N ALA A 520 16.00 1.14 6.09
CA ALA A 520 16.88 1.15 4.91
C ALA A 520 18.30 0.67 5.21
N GLY A 521 18.75 0.80 6.44
CA GLY A 521 20.07 0.33 6.89
C GLY A 521 20.24 -1.20 6.96
N GLY A 522 19.20 -1.97 6.61
CA GLY A 522 19.25 -3.43 6.58
C GLY A 522 18.22 -4.12 7.48
N MET A 523 17.08 -3.49 7.76
CA MET A 523 16.05 -4.02 8.66
C MET A 523 16.62 -4.44 10.03
N ILE A 524 17.43 -3.56 10.64
CA ILE A 524 18.10 -3.83 11.90
C ILE A 524 17.15 -3.47 13.05
N PHE A 525 16.68 -4.47 13.78
CA PHE A 525 15.90 -4.28 15.00
C PHE A 525 16.84 -3.98 16.16
N VAL A 526 16.90 -2.71 16.55
CA VAL A 526 17.79 -2.25 17.62
C VAL A 526 17.23 -2.64 18.99
N ASP A 527 18.09 -3.04 19.91
CA ASP A 527 17.67 -3.33 21.29
C ASP A 527 17.02 -2.09 21.95
N PRO A 528 15.73 -2.16 22.32
CA PRO A 528 15.04 -1.02 22.92
C PRO A 528 15.66 -0.58 24.24
N LEU A 529 16.28 -1.46 25.02
CA LEU A 529 17.01 -1.09 26.26
C LEU A 529 18.21 -0.20 25.97
N PHE A 530 18.92 -0.43 24.86
CA PHE A 530 20.02 0.42 24.43
C PHE A 530 19.53 1.82 24.06
N GLN A 531 18.51 1.91 23.21
CA GLN A 531 17.95 3.21 22.78
C GLN A 531 17.37 3.98 23.96
N ARG A 532 16.69 3.31 24.89
CA ARG A 532 16.18 3.93 26.11
C ARG A 532 17.33 4.42 27.01
N THR A 533 18.37 3.63 27.22
CA THR A 533 19.52 4.01 28.02
C THR A 533 20.26 5.21 27.41
N LEU A 534 20.37 5.25 26.07
CA LEU A 534 20.97 6.36 25.33
C LEU A 534 20.20 7.66 25.55
N ILE A 535 18.86 7.60 25.43
CA ILE A 535 17.99 8.76 25.66
C ILE A 535 18.10 9.25 27.10
N ASP A 536 18.05 8.33 28.08
CA ASP A 536 18.14 8.65 29.50
C ASP A 536 19.47 9.38 29.83
N ILE A 537 20.60 8.87 29.32
CA ILE A 537 21.91 9.50 29.53
C ILE A 537 22.02 10.85 28.84
N VAL A 538 21.59 10.94 27.57
CA VAL A 538 21.62 12.20 26.84
C VAL A 538 20.80 13.29 27.53
N ARG A 539 19.63 12.94 28.05
CA ARG A 539 18.77 13.90 28.78
C ARG A 539 19.30 14.25 30.16
N ASN A 540 19.72 13.26 30.94
CA ASN A 540 20.08 13.50 32.34
C ASN A 540 21.52 13.94 32.54
N GLU A 541 22.42 13.54 31.66
CA GLU A 541 23.87 13.72 31.83
C GLU A 541 24.52 14.45 30.63
N GLY A 542 23.80 14.56 29.48
CA GLY A 542 24.37 15.01 28.20
C GLY A 542 24.97 16.41 28.26
N SER A 543 24.30 17.38 28.87
CA SER A 543 24.82 18.75 29.06
C SER A 543 26.13 18.78 29.85
N GLN A 544 26.21 18.04 30.94
CA GLN A 544 27.40 17.91 31.76
C GLN A 544 28.53 17.17 31.05
N LEU A 545 28.19 16.04 30.42
CA LEU A 545 29.17 15.18 29.73
C LEU A 545 29.76 15.85 28.49
N LEU A 546 28.97 16.61 27.72
CA LEU A 546 29.41 17.25 26.48
C LEU A 546 29.94 18.67 26.73
N TYR A 547 29.27 19.48 27.56
CA TYR A 547 29.49 20.89 27.66
C TYR A 547 29.94 21.35 29.06
N GLY A 548 29.87 20.51 30.07
CA GLY A 548 30.20 20.85 31.45
C GLY A 548 29.17 21.77 32.11
N VAL A 549 27.94 21.80 31.61
CA VAL A 549 26.83 22.64 32.08
C VAL A 549 25.87 21.82 32.91
N ASP A 550 25.45 22.32 34.07
CA ASP A 550 24.38 21.73 34.88
C ASP A 550 23.04 22.35 34.49
N GLU A 551 22.11 21.52 33.94
CA GLU A 551 20.77 21.91 33.51
C GLU A 551 19.65 21.46 34.45
N SER A 552 19.95 21.15 35.70
CA SER A 552 18.95 20.65 36.68
C SER A 552 17.71 21.55 36.83
N SER A 553 17.76 22.80 36.36
CA SER A 553 16.65 23.76 36.37
C SER A 553 16.03 24.07 34.99
N SER A 554 16.49 23.45 33.91
CA SER A 554 15.98 23.78 32.57
C SER A 554 14.53 23.33 32.37
N LYS A 555 13.71 24.22 31.78
CA LYS A 555 12.33 23.87 31.37
C LYS A 555 12.32 23.38 29.92
N GLY A 556 11.52 22.37 29.63
CA GLY A 556 11.34 21.84 28.27
C GLY A 556 12.22 20.62 27.99
N TRP A 557 12.96 20.63 26.85
CA TRP A 557 13.89 19.58 26.51
C TRP A 557 15.18 19.67 27.37
N GLN A 558 15.88 18.54 27.57
CA GLN A 558 17.04 18.42 28.44
C GLN A 558 18.22 17.79 27.71
N GLY A 559 19.45 18.20 28.06
CA GLY A 559 20.69 17.72 27.46
C GLY A 559 20.79 18.08 25.98
N LEU A 560 20.38 17.18 25.11
CA LEU A 560 20.21 17.43 23.68
C LEU A 560 18.75 17.18 23.26
N PRO A 561 18.22 17.87 22.23
CA PRO A 561 16.96 17.48 21.62
C PRO A 561 17.03 16.05 21.11
N VAL A 562 16.05 15.23 21.47
CA VAL A 562 15.89 13.85 20.99
C VAL A 562 14.97 13.86 19.78
N VAL A 563 15.51 13.50 18.63
CA VAL A 563 14.82 13.47 17.35
C VAL A 563 14.55 12.02 16.94
N PHE A 564 13.27 11.66 16.76
CA PHE A 564 12.87 10.37 16.24
C PHE A 564 12.54 10.48 14.75
N ASP A 565 13.16 9.61 13.96
CA ASP A 565 12.77 9.34 12.60
C ASP A 565 11.76 8.17 12.59
N GLU A 566 10.48 8.51 12.66
CA GLU A 566 9.39 7.54 12.57
C GLU A 566 8.79 7.46 11.15
N VAL A 567 9.53 7.90 10.14
CA VAL A 567 9.12 7.81 8.73
C VAL A 567 8.82 6.37 8.31
N PHE A 568 9.58 5.41 8.83
CA PHE A 568 9.32 3.98 8.62
C PHE A 568 8.45 3.38 9.71
N ALA A 569 8.77 3.61 10.97
CA ALA A 569 8.23 2.88 12.12
C ALA A 569 6.85 3.36 12.58
N GLY A 570 6.46 4.58 12.23
CA GLY A 570 5.23 5.22 12.69
C GLY A 570 3.95 4.60 12.14
N TRP A 571 2.82 5.00 12.72
CA TRP A 571 1.47 4.65 12.28
C TRP A 571 1.23 3.15 12.16
N TYR A 572 1.47 2.43 13.26
CA TYR A 572 1.20 0.99 13.41
C TYR A 572 2.04 0.06 12.53
N ARG A 573 3.06 0.56 11.80
CA ARG A 573 3.94 -0.31 10.99
C ARG A 573 4.54 -1.44 11.81
N LEU A 574 4.93 -1.16 13.06
CA LEU A 574 5.50 -2.13 14.00
C LEU A 574 4.47 -2.66 15.02
N GLY A 575 3.17 -2.42 14.80
CA GLY A 575 2.09 -2.89 15.67
C GLY A 575 1.67 -1.93 16.78
N LYS A 576 2.38 -0.81 16.95
CA LYS A 576 2.02 0.31 17.82
C LYS A 576 1.94 1.61 17.01
N ARG A 577 1.18 2.59 17.49
CA ARG A 577 0.98 3.86 16.78
C ARG A 577 2.30 4.61 16.55
N SER A 578 3.12 4.67 17.58
CA SER A 578 4.47 5.23 17.56
C SER A 578 5.46 4.23 18.14
N ALA A 579 6.67 4.18 17.58
CA ALA A 579 7.75 3.37 18.12
C ALA A 579 8.20 3.84 19.52
N SER A 580 7.90 5.08 19.91
CA SER A 580 8.12 5.60 21.26
C SER A 580 7.44 4.79 22.37
N GLU A 581 6.31 4.13 22.04
CA GLU A 581 5.58 3.27 22.99
C GLU A 581 6.36 2.02 23.40
N PHE A 582 7.26 1.51 22.55
CA PHE A 582 8.17 0.41 22.93
C PHE A 582 9.26 0.89 23.89
N LEU A 583 9.70 2.14 23.74
CA LEU A 583 10.75 2.72 24.56
C LEU A 583 10.23 3.27 25.90
N GLY A 584 8.92 3.52 26.00
CA GLY A 584 8.30 4.18 27.15
C GLY A 584 8.82 5.61 27.37
N VAL A 585 9.17 6.31 26.27
CA VAL A 585 9.69 7.68 26.31
C VAL A 585 9.31 8.43 25.04
N THR A 586 8.96 9.70 25.18
CA THR A 586 8.59 10.56 24.05
C THR A 586 9.80 11.34 23.52
N PRO A 587 9.87 11.64 22.21
CA PRO A 587 10.90 12.50 21.64
C PRO A 587 10.66 13.99 21.96
N ASP A 588 11.55 14.84 21.52
CA ASP A 588 11.36 16.30 21.51
C ASP A 588 10.93 16.80 20.13
N ILE A 589 11.32 16.05 19.09
CA ILE A 589 10.90 16.23 17.69
C ILE A 589 10.72 14.85 17.08
N THR A 590 9.69 14.66 16.26
CA THR A 590 9.51 13.43 15.46
C THR A 590 9.08 13.73 14.03
N ALA A 591 9.51 12.90 13.09
CA ALA A 591 9.07 12.98 11.70
C ALA A 591 8.22 11.77 11.33
N TYR A 592 7.08 12.01 10.67
CA TYR A 592 6.16 11.00 10.14
C TYR A 592 5.97 11.14 8.64
N ALA A 593 5.89 10.03 7.92
CA ALA A 593 5.59 9.98 6.48
C ALA A 593 5.02 8.60 6.10
N LYS A 594 5.13 8.20 4.85
CA LYS A 594 4.79 6.86 4.31
C LYS A 594 3.36 6.43 4.70
N THR A 595 3.22 5.56 5.71
CA THR A 595 1.91 5.05 6.18
C THR A 595 0.97 6.16 6.62
N LEU A 596 1.48 7.34 6.93
CA LEU A 596 0.70 8.54 7.26
C LEU A 596 -0.47 8.78 6.30
N THR A 597 -0.26 8.59 5.00
CA THR A 597 -1.29 8.78 3.96
C THR A 597 -1.87 7.46 3.44
N GLY A 598 -1.63 6.35 4.15
CA GLY A 598 -1.98 5.01 3.65
C GLY A 598 -1.26 4.63 2.35
N GLY A 599 -0.24 5.39 1.95
CA GLY A 599 0.52 5.19 0.70
C GLY A 599 -0.07 5.87 -0.55
N LEU A 600 -1.17 6.62 -0.43
CA LEU A 600 -1.84 7.20 -1.59
C LEU A 600 -1.12 8.45 -2.11
N LEU A 601 -0.64 9.32 -1.23
CA LEU A 601 -0.07 10.64 -1.57
C LEU A 601 1.22 10.92 -0.81
N PRO A 602 2.17 11.67 -1.40
CA PRO A 602 3.31 12.19 -0.67
C PRO A 602 2.87 13.28 0.32
N LEU A 603 3.18 13.06 1.60
CA LEU A 603 3.04 14.01 2.70
C LEU A 603 3.92 13.54 3.84
N ALA A 604 4.51 14.49 4.56
CA ALA A 604 5.22 14.24 5.80
C ALA A 604 4.97 15.34 6.83
N LEU A 605 5.12 15.00 8.09
CA LEU A 605 4.95 15.91 9.22
C LEU A 605 6.22 15.91 10.06
N THR A 606 6.61 17.09 10.55
CA THR A 606 7.56 17.23 11.65
C THR A 606 6.80 17.79 12.84
N VAL A 607 6.75 17.01 13.92
CA VAL A 607 5.98 17.32 15.13
C VAL A 607 6.95 17.63 16.25
N THR A 608 6.70 18.68 17.03
CA THR A 608 7.66 19.17 18.02
C THR A 608 7.01 19.74 19.27
N LYS A 609 7.81 19.78 20.36
CA LYS A 609 7.45 20.44 21.63
C LYS A 609 7.42 21.95 21.50
N GLU A 610 6.62 22.59 22.37
CA GLU A 610 6.58 24.06 22.50
C GLU A 610 7.96 24.66 22.77
N SER A 611 8.73 24.04 23.64
CA SER A 611 10.08 24.54 24.01
C SER A 611 11.11 24.54 22.87
N ILE A 612 10.85 23.79 21.79
CA ILE A 612 11.64 23.88 20.55
C ILE A 612 11.09 25.01 19.67
N TYR A 613 9.76 25.13 19.58
CA TYR A 613 9.12 26.19 18.80
C TYR A 613 9.48 27.61 19.34
N ASP A 614 9.47 27.77 20.65
CA ASP A 614 9.80 29.08 21.32
C ASP A 614 11.16 29.63 20.90
N VAL A 615 12.08 28.77 20.51
CA VAL A 615 13.42 29.19 20.05
C VAL A 615 13.37 30.07 18.80
N PHE A 616 12.35 29.90 17.97
CA PHE A 616 12.16 30.59 16.70
C PHE A 616 11.30 31.86 16.81
N LEU A 617 10.79 32.18 18.00
CA LEU A 617 10.01 33.38 18.25
C LEU A 617 10.91 34.59 18.39
N SER A 618 10.74 35.60 17.53
CA SER A 618 11.50 36.86 17.51
C SER A 618 10.76 37.89 16.66
N GLU A 619 11.13 39.16 16.83
CA GLU A 619 10.67 40.24 15.94
C GLU A 619 11.47 40.29 14.62
N ASN A 620 12.61 39.56 14.55
CA ASN A 620 13.46 39.56 13.37
C ASN A 620 13.12 38.39 12.46
N LYS A 621 12.77 38.65 11.22
CA LYS A 621 12.40 37.63 10.24
C LYS A 621 13.46 36.52 10.03
N PRO A 622 14.78 36.80 10.03
CA PRO A 622 15.80 35.74 9.90
C PRO A 622 15.84 34.72 11.04
N ASP A 623 15.21 35.01 12.18
CA ASP A 623 15.16 34.06 13.32
C ASP A 623 14.05 32.99 13.16
N CYS A 624 13.18 33.11 12.17
CA CYS A 624 12.18 32.10 11.89
C CYS A 624 12.82 30.83 11.34
N LEU A 625 12.07 29.70 11.40
CA LEU A 625 12.50 28.47 10.76
C LEU A 625 12.51 28.62 9.23
N LEU A 626 13.73 28.76 8.67
CA LEU A 626 13.93 29.00 7.24
C LEU A 626 13.80 27.71 6.43
N HIS A 627 12.56 27.23 6.28
CA HIS A 627 12.20 26.08 5.45
C HIS A 627 10.74 26.18 4.99
N GLY A 628 10.46 25.68 3.81
CA GLY A 628 9.12 25.59 3.23
C GLY A 628 9.19 25.26 1.75
N HIS A 629 8.07 24.89 1.17
CA HIS A 629 7.90 24.68 -0.26
C HIS A 629 6.49 25.08 -0.72
N SER A 630 6.30 25.22 -2.03
CA SER A 630 5.05 25.75 -2.59
C SER A 630 3.79 24.93 -2.23
N TYR A 631 3.94 23.65 -1.93
CA TYR A 631 2.84 22.75 -1.57
C TYR A 631 2.74 22.42 -0.07
N THR A 632 3.35 23.23 0.79
CA THR A 632 3.22 23.09 2.25
C THR A 632 1.76 22.99 2.68
N ALA A 633 1.42 21.99 3.50
CA ALA A 633 0.07 21.70 3.97
C ALA A 633 -0.96 21.52 2.84
N HIS A 634 -0.59 20.82 1.79
CA HIS A 634 -1.46 20.54 0.65
C HIS A 634 -2.79 19.91 1.10
N PRO A 635 -3.95 20.54 0.84
CA PRO A 635 -5.23 20.10 1.42
C PRO A 635 -5.59 18.66 1.12
N MET A 636 -5.30 18.19 -0.10
CA MET A 636 -5.57 16.80 -0.50
C MET A 636 -4.74 15.80 0.32
N GLY A 637 -3.44 16.08 0.49
CA GLY A 637 -2.55 15.25 1.32
C GLY A 637 -3.01 15.21 2.78
N CYS A 638 -3.39 16.36 3.34
CA CYS A 638 -3.88 16.47 4.72
C CYS A 638 -5.20 15.72 4.94
N ALA A 639 -6.16 15.83 4.02
CA ALA A 639 -7.43 15.11 4.10
C ALA A 639 -7.21 13.59 4.05
N VAL A 640 -6.37 13.11 3.13
CA VAL A 640 -6.03 11.69 3.01
C VAL A 640 -5.32 11.19 4.27
N ALA A 641 -4.35 11.95 4.81
CA ALA A 641 -3.64 11.56 6.02
C ALA A 641 -4.57 11.45 7.22
N LYS A 642 -5.48 12.42 7.40
CA LYS A 642 -6.49 12.35 8.46
C LYS A 642 -7.35 11.09 8.36
N THR A 643 -7.89 10.79 7.18
CA THR A 643 -8.71 9.59 6.95
C THR A 643 -7.88 8.30 7.18
N SER A 644 -6.61 8.28 6.75
CA SER A 644 -5.72 7.16 7.00
C SER A 644 -5.49 6.91 8.49
N ILE A 645 -5.20 7.96 9.26
CA ILE A 645 -5.00 7.86 10.71
C ILE A 645 -6.27 7.36 11.40
N GLU A 646 -7.44 7.90 11.04
CA GLU A 646 -8.72 7.49 11.60
C GLU A 646 -8.98 5.99 11.38
N SER A 647 -8.80 5.51 10.15
CA SER A 647 -8.96 4.09 9.83
C SER A 647 -7.99 3.20 10.61
N LEU A 648 -6.72 3.60 10.72
CA LEU A 648 -5.71 2.84 11.49
C LEU A 648 -6.01 2.85 12.99
N ASP A 649 -6.43 3.99 13.57
CA ASP A 649 -6.82 4.12 14.97
C ASP A 649 -8.04 3.24 15.29
N GLU A 650 -9.04 3.18 14.40
CA GLU A 650 -10.20 2.29 14.52
C GLU A 650 -9.79 0.81 14.54
N MET A 651 -8.95 0.39 13.59
CA MET A 651 -8.42 -0.99 13.56
C MET A 651 -7.63 -1.33 14.82
N ALA A 652 -6.93 -0.37 15.41
CA ALA A 652 -6.11 -0.58 16.59
C ALA A 652 -6.93 -0.86 17.86
N VAL A 653 -8.11 -0.24 18.00
CA VAL A 653 -8.99 -0.42 19.17
C VAL A 653 -9.97 -1.57 19.02
N GLU A 654 -10.19 -2.06 17.81
CA GLU A 654 -11.12 -3.13 17.52
C GLU A 654 -10.60 -4.48 18.04
N LYS A 655 -11.31 -5.04 19.03
CA LYS A 655 -10.88 -6.30 19.70
C LYS A 655 -11.09 -7.55 18.86
N SER A 656 -12.10 -7.54 17.98
CA SER A 656 -12.46 -8.65 17.09
C SER A 656 -12.18 -8.36 15.61
N GLY A 657 -11.43 -7.30 15.32
CA GLY A 657 -11.11 -6.83 13.97
C GLY A 657 -9.98 -7.62 13.29
N ALA A 658 -9.52 -7.07 12.19
CA ALA A 658 -8.52 -7.71 11.30
C ALA A 658 -7.21 -8.10 12.03
N TRP A 659 -6.82 -7.37 13.08
CA TRP A 659 -5.58 -7.65 13.84
C TRP A 659 -5.75 -8.65 14.98
N ALA A 660 -6.99 -8.98 15.37
CA ALA A 660 -7.25 -9.87 16.51
C ALA A 660 -6.58 -11.25 16.36
N PRO A 661 -6.70 -11.96 15.22
CA PRO A 661 -6.08 -13.28 15.05
C PRO A 661 -4.55 -13.25 15.19
N PHE A 662 -3.93 -12.14 14.78
CA PHE A 662 -2.47 -11.97 14.90
C PHE A 662 -2.06 -11.70 16.34
N ARG A 663 -2.76 -10.81 17.04
CA ARG A 663 -2.52 -10.53 18.48
C ARG A 663 -2.67 -11.79 19.33
N ASP A 664 -3.72 -12.57 19.08
CA ASP A 664 -4.00 -13.82 19.79
C ASP A 664 -2.92 -14.88 19.57
N ALA A 665 -2.32 -14.91 18.37
CA ALA A 665 -1.24 -15.85 18.06
C ALA A 665 0.06 -15.55 18.85
N TRP A 666 0.37 -14.28 19.10
CA TRP A 666 1.60 -13.87 19.79
C TRP A 666 1.49 -13.88 21.34
N LYS A 667 0.29 -13.68 21.90
CA LYS A 667 -0.01 -13.76 23.34
C LYS A 667 0.80 -12.82 24.26
N GLY A 668 1.51 -11.83 23.71
CA GLY A 668 2.39 -10.93 24.44
C GLY A 668 1.98 -9.45 24.28
N ASN A 669 2.84 -8.55 24.79
CA ASN A 669 2.68 -7.09 24.62
C ASN A 669 3.09 -6.62 23.23
N ILE A 670 3.90 -7.43 22.55
CA ILE A 670 4.24 -7.24 21.14
C ILE A 670 3.53 -8.29 20.27
N TRP A 671 3.32 -7.96 19.02
CA TRP A 671 2.68 -8.85 18.07
C TRP A 671 3.20 -8.60 16.65
N SER A 672 2.97 -9.58 15.79
CA SER A 672 3.26 -9.46 14.35
C SER A 672 2.17 -10.13 13.54
N MET A 673 1.98 -9.68 12.30
CA MET A 673 1.13 -10.35 11.32
C MET A 673 1.74 -11.70 10.87
N TRP A 674 3.05 -11.87 11.00
CA TRP A 674 3.78 -13.11 10.69
C TRP A 674 3.69 -14.08 11.88
N THR A 675 3.33 -15.34 11.61
CA THR A 675 3.00 -16.28 12.68
C THR A 675 4.22 -16.75 13.48
N PRO A 676 4.12 -16.94 14.82
CA PRO A 676 5.22 -17.45 15.62
C PRO A 676 5.76 -18.78 15.11
N LYS A 677 4.88 -19.64 14.58
CA LYS A 677 5.26 -20.94 14.01
C LYS A 677 6.18 -20.78 12.79
N THR A 678 5.84 -19.88 11.88
CA THR A 678 6.66 -19.62 10.69
C THR A 678 7.98 -18.98 11.04
N VAL A 679 7.99 -18.03 11.99
CA VAL A 679 9.21 -17.41 12.50
C VAL A 679 10.16 -18.47 13.10
N ASP A 680 9.62 -19.38 13.92
CA ASP A 680 10.39 -20.49 14.48
C ASP A 680 10.97 -21.41 13.39
N GLN A 681 10.15 -21.79 12.39
CA GLN A 681 10.59 -22.63 11.28
C GLN A 681 11.70 -21.96 10.45
N LEU A 682 11.53 -20.67 10.10
CA LEU A 682 12.53 -19.90 9.35
C LEU A 682 13.85 -19.82 10.11
N SER A 683 13.80 -19.59 11.43
CA SER A 683 14.97 -19.46 12.29
C SER A 683 15.84 -20.73 12.40
N LYS A 684 15.31 -21.88 11.99
CA LYS A 684 15.96 -23.20 12.00
C LYS A 684 16.52 -23.64 10.67
N LEU A 685 16.33 -22.85 9.60
CA LEU A 685 16.86 -23.20 8.26
C LEU A 685 18.36 -22.95 8.20
N ASP A 686 19.12 -23.90 7.62
CA ASP A 686 20.57 -23.84 7.55
C ASP A 686 21.13 -22.58 6.90
N LYS A 687 20.43 -22.01 5.92
CA LYS A 687 20.82 -20.79 5.21
C LYS A 687 20.49 -19.50 5.95
N VAL A 688 19.67 -19.59 6.99
CA VAL A 688 19.20 -18.44 7.76
C VAL A 688 20.14 -18.24 8.96
N GLU A 689 20.66 -17.04 9.11
CA GLU A 689 21.42 -16.62 10.28
C GLU A 689 20.47 -16.25 11.42
N SER A 690 19.48 -15.43 11.12
CA SER A 690 18.48 -15.00 12.07
C SER A 690 17.19 -14.52 11.42
N VAL A 691 16.14 -14.40 12.22
CA VAL A 691 14.84 -13.85 11.84
C VAL A 691 14.41 -12.82 12.85
N MET A 692 13.71 -11.79 12.44
CA MET A 692 13.02 -10.87 13.34
C MET A 692 11.72 -10.35 12.73
N THR A 693 10.75 -10.04 13.58
CA THR A 693 9.44 -9.54 13.14
C THR A 693 8.77 -8.66 14.18
N LEU A 694 8.10 -7.60 13.74
CA LEU A 694 7.18 -6.76 14.52
C LEU A 694 6.12 -6.17 13.60
N GLY A 695 4.87 -6.14 14.05
CA GLY A 695 3.75 -5.59 13.26
C GLY A 695 3.68 -6.23 11.88
N SER A 696 3.73 -5.43 10.83
CA SER A 696 3.66 -5.90 9.44
C SER A 696 5.01 -6.32 8.85
N VAL A 697 6.12 -6.19 9.56
CA VAL A 697 7.48 -6.40 9.05
C VAL A 697 8.02 -7.77 9.44
N LEU A 698 8.56 -8.51 8.46
CA LEU A 698 9.36 -9.71 8.66
C LEU A 698 10.72 -9.51 7.98
N ALA A 699 11.80 -9.76 8.69
CA ALA A 699 13.15 -9.74 8.16
C ALA A 699 13.84 -11.09 8.41
N VAL A 700 14.42 -11.66 7.37
CA VAL A 700 15.18 -12.91 7.40
C VAL A 700 16.61 -12.60 6.97
N GLU A 701 17.54 -12.69 7.91
CA GLU A 701 18.98 -12.53 7.66
C GLU A 701 19.55 -13.85 7.12
N LEU A 702 20.12 -13.81 5.94
CA LEU A 702 20.78 -14.97 5.33
C LEU A 702 22.25 -15.00 5.73
N LYS A 703 22.81 -16.20 5.89
CA LYS A 703 24.24 -16.39 6.08
C LYS A 703 25.01 -15.86 4.85
N ASP A 704 26.01 -15.03 5.10
CA ASP A 704 26.86 -14.43 4.09
C ASP A 704 28.33 -14.68 4.45
N ASP A 705 28.92 -15.72 3.86
CA ASP A 705 30.31 -16.13 4.13
C ASP A 705 31.36 -15.05 3.80
N GLN A 706 30.99 -14.08 2.96
CA GLN A 706 31.85 -12.96 2.61
C GLN A 706 31.67 -11.76 3.54
N ASN A 707 30.71 -11.82 4.45
CA ASN A 707 30.36 -10.78 5.42
C ASN A 707 30.18 -9.38 4.81
N LYS A 708 29.60 -9.33 3.60
CA LYS A 708 29.38 -8.08 2.85
C LYS A 708 28.14 -7.30 3.30
N GLY A 709 27.30 -7.88 4.18
CA GLY A 709 26.09 -7.26 4.69
C GLY A 709 25.24 -6.67 3.58
N TYR A 710 25.05 -5.34 3.58
CA TYR A 710 24.27 -4.64 2.58
C TYR A 710 24.79 -4.79 1.15
N GLY A 711 26.09 -4.89 0.94
CA GLY A 711 26.72 -5.13 -0.38
C GLY A 711 26.57 -6.57 -0.88
N SER A 712 25.95 -7.46 -0.12
CA SER A 712 25.76 -8.86 -0.47
C SER A 712 24.74 -9.05 -1.60
N SER A 713 24.91 -10.11 -2.36
CA SER A 713 23.97 -10.52 -3.42
C SER A 713 23.28 -11.86 -3.14
N VAL A 714 23.46 -12.43 -1.95
CA VAL A 714 22.94 -13.77 -1.60
C VAL A 714 21.41 -13.85 -1.64
N SER A 715 20.71 -12.73 -1.40
CA SER A 715 19.24 -12.68 -1.47
C SER A 715 18.67 -12.65 -2.89
N LYS A 716 19.49 -12.36 -3.93
CA LYS A 716 18.97 -12.10 -5.28
C LYS A 716 18.23 -13.27 -5.91
N SER A 717 18.77 -14.50 -5.78
CA SER A 717 18.12 -15.71 -6.32
C SER A 717 16.78 -16.00 -5.62
N ILE A 718 16.74 -15.83 -4.31
CA ILE A 718 15.53 -16.00 -3.50
C ILE A 718 14.45 -15.00 -3.94
N ILE A 719 14.81 -13.72 -4.08
CA ILE A 719 13.89 -12.68 -4.56
C ILE A 719 13.36 -12.97 -5.97
N GLN A 720 14.23 -13.46 -6.88
CA GLN A 720 13.80 -13.87 -8.23
C GLN A 720 12.79 -15.01 -8.18
N ASN A 721 13.00 -16.01 -7.33
CA ASN A 721 12.10 -17.15 -7.19
C ASN A 721 10.77 -16.74 -6.58
N LEU A 722 10.76 -15.87 -5.56
CA LEU A 722 9.54 -15.29 -4.99
C LEU A 722 8.72 -14.53 -6.05
N ARG A 723 9.37 -13.77 -6.92
CA ARG A 723 8.72 -13.03 -8.02
C ARG A 723 8.20 -13.94 -9.13
N SER A 724 8.90 -15.04 -9.43
CA SER A 724 8.49 -15.96 -10.50
C SER A 724 7.33 -16.86 -10.13
N GLY A 725 7.09 -17.09 -8.84
CA GLY A 725 6.06 -18.01 -8.33
C GLY A 725 6.33 -19.47 -8.70
N GLN A 726 7.59 -19.83 -9.03
CA GLN A 726 7.98 -21.20 -9.35
C GLN A 726 8.23 -21.98 -8.05
N PHE A 727 7.15 -22.32 -7.36
CA PHE A 727 7.21 -23.22 -6.21
C PHE A 727 6.95 -24.65 -6.68
N LYS A 728 7.85 -25.56 -6.35
CA LYS A 728 7.66 -26.99 -6.55
C LYS A 728 6.92 -27.51 -5.34
N ASN A 729 5.74 -28.04 -5.55
CA ASN A 729 4.84 -28.73 -4.62
C ASN A 729 3.73 -27.88 -3.99
N GLY A 730 2.54 -27.95 -4.59
CA GLY A 730 1.30 -27.70 -3.86
C GLY A 730 1.06 -28.79 -2.81
N PHE A 731 0.31 -28.48 -1.77
CA PHE A 731 0.01 -29.33 -0.61
C PHE A 731 -0.66 -30.68 -0.96
N ASP A 732 -1.10 -30.85 -2.18
CA ASP A 732 -1.81 -32.05 -2.70
C ASP A 732 -1.16 -32.68 -3.94
N GLY A 733 0.10 -32.31 -4.26
CA GLY A 733 0.77 -32.82 -5.46
C GLY A 733 0.30 -32.20 -6.77
N THR A 734 -0.63 -31.23 -6.73
CA THR A 734 -1.00 -30.41 -7.87
C THR A 734 -0.11 -29.17 -7.91
N THR A 735 0.48 -28.88 -9.05
CA THR A 735 1.46 -27.79 -9.30
C THR A 735 0.82 -26.39 -9.31
N GLU A 736 -0.26 -26.15 -8.56
CA GLU A 736 -1.04 -24.94 -8.69
C GLU A 736 -1.15 -24.18 -7.37
N THR A 737 -0.81 -22.91 -7.44
CA THR A 737 -1.06 -21.78 -6.55
C THR A 737 0.04 -21.35 -5.61
N GLY A 738 1.24 -21.10 -6.14
CA GLY A 738 2.17 -20.21 -5.44
C GLY A 738 1.74 -18.76 -5.61
N VAL A 739 1.59 -18.01 -4.51
CA VAL A 739 1.42 -16.54 -4.57
C VAL A 739 2.71 -15.93 -5.11
N ASN A 740 2.61 -15.14 -6.18
CA ASN A 740 3.76 -14.39 -6.67
C ASN A 740 3.99 -13.20 -5.74
N LEU A 741 5.18 -13.09 -5.16
CA LEU A 741 5.52 -12.01 -4.25
C LEU A 741 6.38 -10.96 -4.95
N PHE A 742 5.95 -9.70 -4.93
CA PHE A 742 6.79 -8.59 -5.36
C PHE A 742 7.74 -8.22 -4.21
N ALA A 743 8.87 -8.94 -4.10
CA ALA A 743 9.89 -8.71 -3.09
C ALA A 743 11.09 -7.95 -3.67
N ARG A 744 11.84 -7.24 -2.81
CA ARG A 744 13.05 -6.48 -3.17
C ARG A 744 14.25 -6.96 -2.34
N PRO A 745 15.46 -6.99 -2.92
CA PRO A 745 16.67 -7.35 -2.17
C PRO A 745 17.10 -6.18 -1.26
N LEU A 746 17.66 -6.52 -0.09
CA LEU A 746 18.30 -5.59 0.83
C LEU A 746 19.60 -6.23 1.37
N GLY A 747 20.60 -6.35 0.51
CA GLY A 747 21.84 -7.05 0.83
C GLY A 747 21.62 -8.54 1.11
N ASN A 748 22.04 -9.02 2.29
CA ASN A 748 21.80 -10.39 2.77
C ASN A 748 20.44 -10.56 3.46
N ILE A 749 19.59 -9.52 3.49
CA ILE A 749 18.27 -9.58 4.09
C ILE A 749 17.20 -9.86 3.02
N VAL A 750 16.35 -10.83 3.29
CA VAL A 750 15.05 -11.01 2.64
C VAL A 750 14.00 -10.48 3.59
N TYR A 751 13.32 -9.39 3.21
CA TYR A 751 12.23 -8.85 4.02
C TYR A 751 10.91 -8.98 3.29
N LEU A 752 9.87 -9.25 4.04
CA LEU A 752 8.48 -9.17 3.59
C LEU A 752 7.72 -8.20 4.49
N MET A 753 6.77 -7.51 3.89
CA MET A 753 5.94 -6.53 4.56
C MET A 753 4.53 -6.57 3.99
N THR A 754 3.55 -6.47 4.86
CA THR A 754 2.13 -6.41 4.48
C THR A 754 1.59 -4.99 4.64
N SER A 755 0.42 -4.72 4.05
CA SER A 755 -0.42 -3.61 4.51
C SER A 755 -1.09 -3.98 5.84
N GLN A 756 -1.79 -3.03 6.46
CA GLN A 756 -2.48 -3.25 7.74
C GLN A 756 -3.84 -3.96 7.57
N ILE A 757 -4.35 -4.05 6.33
CA ILE A 757 -5.60 -4.74 5.99
C ILE A 757 -5.40 -6.18 5.52
N THR A 758 -4.16 -6.64 5.41
CA THR A 758 -3.84 -8.00 4.91
C THR A 758 -4.45 -9.07 5.82
N THR A 759 -5.20 -10.00 5.23
CA THR A 759 -5.86 -11.07 5.98
C THR A 759 -4.88 -12.16 6.42
N GLN A 760 -5.26 -12.91 7.47
CA GLN A 760 -4.46 -14.02 7.99
C GLN A 760 -4.18 -15.09 6.91
N GLU A 761 -5.16 -15.37 6.06
CA GLU A 761 -5.02 -16.34 4.96
C GLU A 761 -3.93 -15.89 3.97
N ARG A 762 -3.92 -14.60 3.60
CA ARG A 762 -2.93 -14.04 2.67
C ARG A 762 -1.53 -14.03 3.26
N VAL A 763 -1.41 -13.68 4.53
CA VAL A 763 -0.13 -13.79 5.26
C VAL A 763 0.38 -15.22 5.23
N HIS A 764 -0.49 -16.20 5.52
CA HIS A 764 -0.13 -17.62 5.49
C HIS A 764 0.38 -18.09 4.11
N GLN A 765 -0.26 -17.63 3.02
CA GLN A 765 0.21 -17.90 1.65
C GLN A 765 1.62 -17.32 1.41
N CYS A 766 1.88 -16.09 1.87
CA CYS A 766 3.21 -15.47 1.78
C CYS A 766 4.26 -16.22 2.60
N GLU A 767 3.91 -16.66 3.81
CA GLU A 767 4.76 -17.47 4.69
C GLU A 767 5.17 -18.79 4.05
N GLN A 768 4.21 -19.49 3.45
CA GLN A 768 4.47 -20.75 2.74
C GLN A 768 5.39 -20.53 1.54
N ALA A 769 5.12 -19.51 0.73
CA ALA A 769 5.95 -19.16 -0.42
C ALA A 769 7.41 -18.88 -0.01
N LEU A 770 7.61 -18.14 1.08
CA LEU A 770 8.95 -17.85 1.61
C LEU A 770 9.65 -19.11 2.13
N LEU A 771 8.96 -19.91 2.95
CA LEU A 771 9.50 -21.15 3.50
C LEU A 771 9.94 -22.14 2.42
N GLU A 772 9.10 -22.36 1.41
CA GLU A 772 9.40 -23.25 0.29
C GLU A 772 10.58 -22.73 -0.55
N THR A 773 10.61 -21.43 -0.81
CA THR A 773 11.71 -20.82 -1.55
C THR A 773 13.02 -20.98 -0.81
N LEU A 774 13.05 -20.77 0.50
CA LEU A 774 14.27 -20.91 1.31
C LEU A 774 14.72 -22.37 1.50
N LYS A 775 13.80 -23.34 1.52
CA LYS A 775 14.14 -24.77 1.60
C LYS A 775 14.71 -25.30 0.30
N ASN A 776 14.23 -24.82 -0.86
CA ASN A 776 14.57 -25.36 -2.17
C ASN A 776 15.74 -24.66 -2.87
N ASN A 777 16.23 -23.54 -2.36
CA ASN A 777 17.43 -22.83 -2.82
C ASN A 777 18.64 -23.16 -1.95
#